data_d44c28c4ad4de82f18e066496563bf39
#
_entry.id   d44c28c4ad4de82f18e066496563bf39
#
_cell.length_a   1.000
_cell.length_b   1.000
_cell.length_c   1.000
_cell.angle_alpha   90.00
_cell.angle_beta   90.00
_cell.angle_gamma   90.00
#
_symmetry.space_group_name_H-M   'P 1'
#
loop_
_entity.id
_entity.type
_entity.pdbx_description
1 polymer ?
#
loop_
_entity_poly.entity_id
_entity_poly.type
_entity_poly.pdbx_seq_one_letter_code
_entity_poly.pdbx_strand_id
1 'polypeptide(L)'
;MKSTVLLKEEIKEKGVGSWRPDYYRALGYSSTSHEDNARQRADAIYTLFAKPTPHIFKNDLIVGSIHDMMVDLDEETGRFSSETCSRYPERNFGTNADHYAPDYETVLREGIPGMFRRIESSKKVHGKEESRLHFLEAMETALSGLKARLLRYADHCMELRGEKGYDEGRLDWIASNCRQAAQGVPETFAQALQLVWMIHTCFVCEGRYAMALGRIDQYLYPFFRRDLDSGILTAEFAGELLENTFIKIYEYRVCKGSDDVVNICIGGCSPDGSSDVNELSYLVLEAVGNCATPGPNLSARISKNTPDTFLDACLRVIGTGIGYPALMNDEVNIEALRRYGCYEEEDIYNYSMVGCIENFITGKQPPWNDGRFDTPRFFEYLFNRGVSYDGESRGIDTGNVSDISSMAELMGKFERQIAEGVRLYMERFWARNRQEHPEELTMPFLSCFCAGCIEKGLDINMGGSKYPSAHGAAVMGIGTVCDSLAAIEKTVFTEKTTTLEELRDAMIADFKGYERLRALLLEAPKYGNNDDFVDKYAVWYVHFLSEEFRKYHTPDGGCIYIAIAANTSNISAGGGIGATPDGRLAKAPLSDAASPTYGRDVNGPTAVVLSVSKPDYGQVACGTVLNQKFSPGMFADGKREKLAALIRVYFARGGQEMQINATSRDILKDAMEHPEQYSDLVVRVSGFSAYYVTLNRAVQEDILNRTQQG
;
A
#
# COMPACT_ATOMS: atom_id res chain seq x y z
N MET A 1 29.06 -13.29 -11.89
CA MET A 1 27.70 -13.32 -11.29
C MET A 1 27.44 -11.91 -10.78
N LYS A 2 26.29 -11.31 -11.06
CA LYS A 2 26.00 -9.95 -10.54
C LYS A 2 26.06 -9.96 -9.01
N SER A 3 26.51 -8.85 -8.38
CA SER A 3 26.58 -8.72 -6.91
C SER A 3 25.21 -8.95 -6.25
N THR A 4 24.14 -8.54 -6.89
CA THR A 4 22.75 -8.74 -6.43
C THR A 4 22.38 -10.21 -6.21
N VAL A 5 22.79 -11.11 -7.10
CA VAL A 5 22.51 -12.57 -6.95
C VAL A 5 23.26 -13.13 -5.74
N LEU A 6 24.53 -12.73 -5.58
CA LEU A 6 25.34 -13.13 -4.43
C LEU A 6 24.77 -12.59 -3.13
N LEU A 7 24.35 -11.32 -3.11
CA LEU A 7 23.72 -10.71 -1.94
C LEU A 7 22.41 -11.44 -1.55
N LYS A 8 21.57 -11.80 -2.54
CA LYS A 8 20.34 -12.57 -2.27
C LYS A 8 20.62 -13.91 -1.61
N GLU A 9 21.68 -14.60 -2.06
CA GLU A 9 22.14 -15.84 -1.45
C GLU A 9 22.64 -15.62 -0.03
N GLU A 10 23.49 -14.61 0.20
CA GLU A 10 23.98 -14.25 1.54
C GLU A 10 22.86 -13.93 2.54
N ILE A 11 21.84 -13.20 2.09
CA ILE A 11 20.64 -12.91 2.92
C ILE A 11 19.91 -14.22 3.27
N LYS A 12 19.73 -15.12 2.31
CA LYS A 12 19.09 -16.43 2.56
C LYS A 12 19.93 -17.30 3.52
N GLU A 13 21.24 -17.34 3.35
CA GLU A 13 22.17 -18.13 4.18
C GLU A 13 22.22 -17.60 5.61
N LYS A 14 22.17 -16.27 5.80
CA LYS A 14 22.13 -15.65 7.12
C LYS A 14 20.95 -16.14 7.94
N GLY A 15 19.80 -16.33 7.29
CA GLY A 15 18.62 -16.95 7.87
C GLY A 15 17.91 -16.10 8.92
N VAL A 16 16.99 -16.75 9.64
CA VAL A 16 16.16 -16.12 10.67
C VAL A 16 16.91 -16.13 12.00
N GLY A 17 16.87 -14.99 12.70
CA GLY A 17 17.33 -14.85 14.10
C GLY A 17 16.25 -14.21 14.96
N SER A 18 16.57 -13.95 16.21
CA SER A 18 15.68 -13.24 17.14
C SER A 18 15.70 -11.75 16.85
N TRP A 19 14.69 -11.25 16.12
CA TRP A 19 14.56 -9.82 15.82
C TRP A 19 14.01 -9.05 17.03
N ARG A 20 14.85 -8.27 17.70
CA ARG A 20 14.60 -7.68 19.02
C ARG A 20 14.86 -6.17 19.08
N PRO A 21 14.14 -5.34 18.33
CA PRO A 21 14.24 -3.89 18.46
C PRO A 21 13.77 -3.39 19.84
N ASP A 22 12.88 -4.14 20.51
CA ASP A 22 12.42 -3.87 21.87
C ASP A 22 13.57 -3.82 22.89
N TYR A 23 14.61 -4.63 22.72
CA TYR A 23 15.78 -4.60 23.57
C TYR A 23 16.48 -3.24 23.52
N TYR A 24 16.75 -2.72 22.34
CA TYR A 24 17.43 -1.43 22.19
C TYR A 24 16.55 -0.26 22.66
N ARG A 25 15.23 -0.34 22.44
CA ARG A 25 14.27 0.64 22.97
C ARG A 25 14.26 0.63 24.50
N ALA A 26 14.23 -0.55 25.12
CA ALA A 26 14.27 -0.70 26.57
C ALA A 26 15.55 -0.10 27.17
N LEU A 27 16.71 -0.27 26.52
CA LEU A 27 17.96 0.37 26.93
C LEU A 27 17.85 1.91 26.90
N GLY A 28 17.25 2.48 25.85
CA GLY A 28 17.05 3.91 25.74
C GLY A 28 16.08 4.45 26.81
N TYR A 29 14.93 3.80 26.98
CA TYR A 29 13.98 4.16 28.02
C TYR A 29 14.54 4.04 29.43
N SER A 30 15.36 3.03 29.72
CA SER A 30 15.96 2.86 31.05
C SER A 30 17.04 3.91 31.35
N SER A 31 17.59 4.57 30.34
CA SER A 31 18.64 5.58 30.47
C SER A 31 18.14 7.02 30.37
N THR A 32 16.87 7.24 30.01
CA THR A 32 16.30 8.59 29.89
C THR A 32 16.21 9.29 31.26
N SER A 33 16.50 10.59 31.25
CA SER A 33 16.27 11.49 32.40
C SER A 33 15.08 12.43 32.18
N HIS A 34 14.39 12.33 31.02
CA HIS A 34 13.26 13.15 30.68
C HIS A 34 11.97 12.65 31.28
N GLU A 35 11.03 13.56 31.52
CA GLU A 35 9.72 13.23 32.09
C GLU A 35 8.60 13.22 31.04
N ASP A 36 8.79 13.93 29.91
CA ASP A 36 7.81 13.95 28.82
C ASP A 36 7.99 12.82 27.80
N ASN A 37 6.88 12.34 27.28
CA ASN A 37 6.84 11.19 26.37
C ASN A 37 7.65 11.40 25.08
N ALA A 38 7.68 12.63 24.53
CA ALA A 38 8.36 12.89 23.26
C ALA A 38 9.88 12.69 23.38
N ARG A 39 10.51 13.25 24.42
CA ARG A 39 11.97 13.11 24.64
C ARG A 39 12.33 11.71 25.13
N GLN A 40 11.52 11.07 25.99
CA GLN A 40 11.71 9.68 26.38
C GLN A 40 11.72 8.76 25.16
N ARG A 41 10.75 8.94 24.25
CA ARG A 41 10.69 8.17 23.01
C ARG A 41 11.85 8.46 22.07
N ALA A 42 12.29 9.71 21.99
CA ALA A 42 13.46 10.10 21.19
C ALA A 42 14.76 9.44 21.70
N ASP A 43 14.94 9.32 23.02
CA ASP A 43 16.06 8.59 23.63
C ASP A 43 16.03 7.10 23.28
N ALA A 44 14.84 6.50 23.28
CA ALA A 44 14.66 5.12 22.84
C ALA A 44 14.99 4.95 21.34
N ILE A 45 14.53 5.88 20.49
CA ILE A 45 14.82 5.90 19.05
C ILE A 45 16.33 6.11 18.80
N TYR A 46 16.96 7.05 19.49
CA TYR A 46 18.39 7.27 19.39
C TYR A 46 19.17 5.97 19.70
N THR A 47 18.82 5.32 20.79
CA THR A 47 19.47 4.09 21.23
C THR A 47 19.22 2.95 20.25
N LEU A 48 17.99 2.83 19.73
CA LEU A 48 17.61 1.88 18.70
C LEU A 48 18.47 2.00 17.43
N PHE A 49 18.82 3.23 17.03
CA PHE A 49 19.61 3.46 15.81
C PHE A 49 21.11 3.42 16.06
N ALA A 50 21.57 3.96 17.18
CA ALA A 50 22.99 4.17 17.46
C ALA A 50 23.70 2.98 18.11
N LYS A 51 23.00 2.09 18.79
CA LYS A 51 23.64 1.02 19.59
C LYS A 51 23.81 -0.32 18.89
N PRO A 52 22.92 -0.76 17.99
CA PRO A 52 23.10 -2.05 17.30
C PRO A 52 24.44 -2.14 16.58
N THR A 53 25.02 -3.33 16.56
CA THR A 53 26.20 -3.59 15.73
C THR A 53 25.76 -3.71 14.29
N PRO A 54 26.30 -2.90 13.36
CA PRO A 54 25.96 -2.98 11.96
C PRO A 54 26.23 -4.37 11.37
N HIS A 55 25.32 -4.85 10.52
CA HIS A 55 25.56 -6.03 9.72
C HIS A 55 25.80 -5.62 8.26
N ILE A 56 26.94 -6.01 7.69
CA ILE A 56 27.33 -5.70 6.32
C ILE A 56 27.56 -7.03 5.61
N PHE A 57 26.81 -7.27 4.55
CA PHE A 57 27.02 -8.42 3.67
C PHE A 57 28.25 -8.19 2.77
N LYS A 58 28.93 -9.27 2.37
CA LYS A 58 30.15 -9.15 1.54
C LYS A 58 29.89 -8.51 0.18
N ASN A 59 28.68 -8.65 -0.34
CA ASN A 59 28.26 -8.09 -1.63
C ASN A 59 27.37 -6.84 -1.50
N ASP A 60 27.32 -6.22 -0.32
CA ASP A 60 26.66 -4.92 -0.17
C ASP A 60 27.36 -3.84 -1.00
N LEU A 61 26.55 -3.02 -1.68
CA LEU A 61 26.93 -1.74 -2.28
C LEU A 61 26.26 -0.59 -1.54
N ILE A 62 25.04 -0.80 -1.07
CA ILE A 62 24.28 0.11 -0.22
C ILE A 62 24.06 -0.60 1.11
N VAL A 63 24.48 0.02 2.22
CA VAL A 63 24.38 -0.57 3.54
C VAL A 63 23.18 -0.06 4.34
N GLY A 64 22.81 -0.81 5.33
CA GLY A 64 21.62 -0.64 6.16
C GLY A 64 20.83 -1.94 6.16
N SER A 65 20.95 -2.71 7.25
CA SER A 65 20.37 -4.04 7.39
C SER A 65 19.45 -4.08 8.61
N ILE A 66 18.34 -4.82 8.51
CA ILE A 66 17.50 -5.12 9.66
C ILE A 66 18.05 -6.27 10.50
N HIS A 67 19.05 -7.00 10.00
CA HIS A 67 19.80 -7.99 10.78
C HIS A 67 20.57 -7.34 11.95
N ASP A 68 20.80 -6.03 11.94
CA ASP A 68 21.34 -5.29 13.09
C ASP A 68 20.53 -5.51 14.38
N MET A 69 19.24 -5.79 14.22
CA MET A 69 18.30 -6.04 15.33
C MET A 69 18.24 -7.52 15.76
N MET A 70 19.04 -8.40 15.12
CA MET A 70 19.08 -9.81 15.48
C MET A 70 19.98 -10.00 16.70
N VAL A 71 19.38 -10.25 17.85
CA VAL A 71 20.09 -10.45 19.12
C VAL A 71 19.48 -11.63 19.87
N ASP A 72 20.32 -12.58 20.23
CA ASP A 72 19.95 -13.65 21.13
C ASP A 72 20.01 -13.14 22.57
N LEU A 73 18.86 -13.02 23.21
CA LEU A 73 18.72 -12.55 24.57
C LEU A 73 18.51 -13.73 25.51
N ASP A 74 19.16 -13.70 26.66
CA ASP A 74 18.80 -14.59 27.76
C ASP A 74 17.41 -14.21 28.33
N GLU A 75 16.87 -15.07 29.19
CA GLU A 75 15.51 -14.89 29.74
C GLU A 75 15.40 -13.61 30.58
N GLU A 76 16.43 -13.25 31.33
CA GLU A 76 16.45 -12.06 32.20
C GLU A 76 16.44 -10.78 31.35
N THR A 77 17.29 -10.70 30.33
CA THR A 77 17.35 -9.58 29.39
C THR A 77 16.08 -9.46 28.56
N GLY A 78 15.51 -10.59 28.14
CA GLY A 78 14.22 -10.61 27.44
C GLY A 78 13.07 -10.09 28.30
N ARG A 79 13.04 -10.46 29.58
CA ARG A 79 12.07 -9.95 30.55
C ARG A 79 12.24 -8.46 30.82
N PHE A 80 13.48 -8.01 31.06
CA PHE A 80 13.80 -6.59 31.19
C PHE A 80 13.26 -5.78 30.00
N SER A 81 13.50 -6.23 28.76
CA SER A 81 13.05 -5.55 27.55
C SER A 81 11.52 -5.41 27.53
N SER A 82 10.81 -6.49 27.76
CA SER A 82 9.34 -6.52 27.74
C SER A 82 8.74 -5.67 28.86
N GLU A 83 9.21 -5.81 30.11
CA GLU A 83 8.72 -5.05 31.26
C GLU A 83 9.02 -3.56 31.14
N THR A 84 10.19 -3.20 30.61
CA THR A 84 10.55 -1.79 30.39
C THR A 84 9.65 -1.17 29.33
N CYS A 85 9.57 -1.75 28.14
CA CYS A 85 8.73 -1.23 27.06
C CYS A 85 7.24 -1.16 27.44
N SER A 86 6.73 -2.08 28.29
CA SER A 86 5.33 -2.06 28.72
C SER A 86 4.94 -0.86 29.58
N ARG A 87 5.90 -0.14 30.17
CA ARG A 87 5.67 1.08 30.96
C ARG A 87 5.47 2.32 30.13
N TYR A 88 5.84 2.26 28.84
CA TYR A 88 5.76 3.39 27.92
C TYR A 88 4.67 3.15 26.86
N PRO A 89 3.99 4.19 26.40
CA PRO A 89 2.90 4.04 25.43
C PRO A 89 3.43 3.75 24.02
N GLU A 90 4.07 2.60 23.85
CA GLU A 90 4.57 2.13 22.54
C GLU A 90 3.49 1.49 21.67
N ARG A 91 2.25 1.42 22.15
CA ARG A 91 1.14 0.72 21.51
C ARG A 91 0.97 1.04 20.03
N ASN A 92 1.47 2.19 19.60
CA ASN A 92 1.24 2.73 18.27
C ASN A 92 2.52 2.95 17.47
N PHE A 93 3.60 2.29 17.83
CA PHE A 93 4.72 2.17 16.90
C PHE A 93 4.27 1.53 15.57
N GLY A 94 3.22 0.72 15.57
CA GLY A 94 2.67 0.04 14.41
C GLY A 94 1.25 0.43 13.99
N THR A 95 0.52 1.26 14.75
CA THR A 95 -0.81 1.73 14.35
C THR A 95 -0.75 3.16 13.87
N ASN A 96 -1.41 3.50 12.80
CA ASN A 96 -1.33 4.80 12.11
C ASN A 96 0.09 5.21 11.71
N ALA A 97 1.03 4.27 11.73
CA ALA A 97 2.44 4.51 11.40
C ALA A 97 2.81 3.88 10.06
N ASP A 98 1.91 3.13 9.52
CA ASP A 98 2.04 2.43 8.24
C ASP A 98 1.55 3.31 7.10
N HIS A 99 1.91 2.93 5.86
CA HIS A 99 1.41 3.65 4.67
C HIS A 99 1.81 5.13 4.65
N TYR A 100 3.11 5.38 4.65
CA TYR A 100 3.68 6.73 4.61
C TYR A 100 4.82 6.82 3.60
N ALA A 101 4.87 7.91 2.85
CA ALA A 101 5.98 8.28 1.97
C ALA A 101 6.68 9.52 2.54
N PRO A 102 7.91 9.40 3.07
CA PRO A 102 8.67 10.51 3.66
C PRO A 102 9.05 11.58 2.64
N ASP A 103 9.29 12.80 3.12
CA ASP A 103 9.88 13.89 2.34
C ASP A 103 11.39 13.66 2.13
N TYR A 104 11.70 12.70 1.23
CA TYR A 104 13.10 12.45 0.85
C TYR A 104 13.72 13.62 0.08
N GLU A 105 12.92 14.35 -0.68
CA GLU A 105 13.42 15.47 -1.50
C GLU A 105 14.07 16.55 -0.64
N THR A 106 13.44 16.94 0.46
CA THR A 106 13.99 17.96 1.35
C THR A 106 15.27 17.50 2.02
N VAL A 107 15.32 16.27 2.55
CA VAL A 107 16.54 15.78 3.21
C VAL A 107 17.70 15.57 2.23
N LEU A 108 17.42 15.20 0.98
CA LEU A 108 18.46 15.09 -0.06
C LEU A 108 18.99 16.45 -0.48
N ARG A 109 18.13 17.47 -0.55
CA ARG A 109 18.53 18.84 -0.90
C ARG A 109 19.33 19.53 0.21
N GLU A 110 18.99 19.31 1.46
CA GLU A 110 19.56 20.04 2.60
C GLU A 110 20.59 19.24 3.40
N GLY A 111 20.59 17.91 3.25
CA GLY A 111 21.36 16.98 4.06
C GLY A 111 20.89 16.93 5.53
N ILE A 112 21.37 15.97 6.29
CA ILE A 112 21.11 15.89 7.74
C ILE A 112 21.53 17.20 8.45
N PRO A 113 22.67 17.84 8.13
CA PRO A 113 23.03 19.14 8.73
C PRO A 113 22.00 20.25 8.45
N GLY A 114 21.34 20.24 7.30
CA GLY A 114 20.28 21.19 6.98
C GLY A 114 19.04 20.97 7.84
N MET A 115 18.68 19.72 8.06
CA MET A 115 17.55 19.39 8.96
C MET A 115 17.82 19.88 10.39
N PHE A 116 19.04 19.72 10.91
CA PHE A 116 19.43 20.30 12.20
C PHE A 116 19.30 21.81 12.22
N ARG A 117 19.75 22.52 11.16
CA ARG A 117 19.59 24.00 11.09
C ARG A 117 18.14 24.42 11.10
N ARG A 118 17.23 23.68 10.45
CA ARG A 118 15.78 23.97 10.51
C ARG A 118 15.24 23.81 11.92
N ILE A 119 15.59 22.72 12.62
CA ILE A 119 15.19 22.50 14.01
C ILE A 119 15.67 23.63 14.90
N GLU A 120 16.95 24.02 14.81
CA GLU A 120 17.51 25.12 15.57
C GLU A 120 16.85 26.49 15.27
N SER A 121 16.46 26.71 14.02
CA SER A 121 15.71 27.91 13.65
C SER A 121 14.31 27.92 14.25
N SER A 122 13.64 26.77 14.27
CA SER A 122 12.31 26.60 14.86
C SER A 122 12.36 26.75 16.39
N LYS A 123 13.38 26.22 17.08
CA LYS A 123 13.59 26.45 18.52
C LYS A 123 13.69 27.92 18.87
N LYS A 124 14.33 28.75 18.03
CA LYS A 124 14.41 30.21 18.24
C LYS A 124 13.05 30.89 18.11
N VAL A 125 12.20 30.42 17.20
CA VAL A 125 10.83 30.94 17.00
C VAL A 125 9.93 30.57 18.17
N HIS A 126 9.99 29.32 18.61
CA HIS A 126 9.11 28.74 19.63
C HIS A 126 9.70 28.74 21.04
N GLY A 127 10.78 29.48 21.29
CA GLY A 127 11.55 29.43 22.53
C GLY A 127 10.81 29.82 23.84
N LYS A 128 9.54 30.24 23.73
CA LYS A 128 8.66 30.52 24.88
C LYS A 128 7.61 29.44 25.11
N GLU A 129 7.54 28.44 24.25
CA GLU A 129 6.53 27.37 24.27
C GLU A 129 7.21 26.06 24.64
N GLU A 130 7.23 25.74 25.93
CA GLU A 130 7.98 24.60 26.49
C GLU A 130 7.66 23.28 25.77
N SER A 131 6.39 22.97 25.50
CA SER A 131 5.99 21.75 24.82
C SER A 131 6.55 21.63 23.40
N ARG A 132 6.61 22.74 22.66
CA ARG A 132 7.21 22.77 21.31
C ARG A 132 8.72 22.66 21.36
N LEU A 133 9.36 23.28 22.36
CA LEU A 133 10.80 23.10 22.56
C LEU A 133 11.15 21.64 22.85
N HIS A 134 10.43 20.99 23.77
CA HIS A 134 10.65 19.59 24.09
C HIS A 134 10.46 18.69 22.88
N PHE A 135 9.45 18.98 22.05
CA PHE A 135 9.24 18.21 20.82
C PHE A 135 10.34 18.43 19.79
N LEU A 136 10.83 19.67 19.60
CA LEU A 136 11.97 19.96 18.72
C LEU A 136 13.27 19.33 19.22
N GLU A 137 13.51 19.26 20.53
CA GLU A 137 14.60 18.52 21.14
C GLU A 137 14.47 17.00 20.87
N ALA A 138 13.26 16.47 20.95
CA ALA A 138 12.99 15.08 20.62
C ALA A 138 13.29 14.76 19.13
N MET A 139 12.89 15.65 18.21
CA MET A 139 13.24 15.53 16.79
C MET A 139 14.76 15.55 16.57
N GLU A 140 15.47 16.47 17.23
CA GLU A 140 16.92 16.57 17.15
C GLU A 140 17.61 15.30 17.65
N THR A 141 17.15 14.74 18.77
CA THR A 141 17.68 13.50 19.34
C THR A 141 17.45 12.31 18.40
N ALA A 142 16.24 12.17 17.86
CA ALA A 142 15.91 11.10 16.92
C ALA A 142 16.74 11.20 15.62
N LEU A 143 16.91 12.40 15.07
CA LEU A 143 17.72 12.66 13.89
C LEU A 143 19.22 12.40 14.17
N SER A 144 19.69 12.68 15.39
CA SER A 144 21.04 12.35 15.84
C SER A 144 21.27 10.83 15.85
N GLY A 145 20.24 10.03 16.13
CA GLY A 145 20.29 8.57 16.02
C GLY A 145 20.57 8.10 14.59
N LEU A 146 19.86 8.67 13.59
CA LEU A 146 20.11 8.39 12.16
C LEU A 146 21.57 8.72 11.78
N LYS A 147 22.05 9.90 12.18
CA LYS A 147 23.43 10.32 11.94
C LYS A 147 24.43 9.34 12.56
N ALA A 148 24.19 8.96 13.81
CA ALA A 148 25.04 8.00 14.52
C ALA A 148 25.06 6.64 13.83
N ARG A 149 23.91 6.14 13.34
CA ARG A 149 23.81 4.88 12.60
C ARG A 149 24.68 4.91 11.34
N LEU A 150 24.58 5.94 10.51
CA LEU A 150 25.41 6.10 9.31
C LEU A 150 26.90 6.08 9.63
N LEU A 151 27.32 6.80 10.68
CA LEU A 151 28.73 6.82 11.10
C LEU A 151 29.20 5.46 11.62
N ARG A 152 28.38 4.74 12.37
CA ARG A 152 28.69 3.37 12.82
C ARG A 152 28.90 2.40 11.66
N TYR A 153 28.05 2.49 10.62
CA TYR A 153 28.25 1.71 9.39
C TYR A 153 29.58 2.05 8.72
N ALA A 154 29.91 3.35 8.65
CA ALA A 154 31.20 3.78 8.10
C ALA A 154 32.40 3.25 8.91
N ASP A 155 32.32 3.27 10.23
CA ASP A 155 33.37 2.77 11.10
C ASP A 155 33.47 1.24 11.05
N HIS A 156 32.33 0.54 11.00
CA HIS A 156 32.31 -0.91 10.88
C HIS A 156 32.89 -1.40 9.54
N CYS A 157 32.71 -0.67 8.45
CA CYS A 157 33.42 -0.94 7.19
C CYS A 157 34.95 -0.94 7.40
N MET A 158 35.46 -0.01 8.19
CA MET A 158 36.92 0.07 8.48
C MET A 158 37.40 -1.07 9.37
N GLU A 159 36.54 -1.56 10.29
CA GLU A 159 36.84 -2.72 11.14
C GLU A 159 36.90 -4.04 10.33
N LEU A 160 36.08 -4.15 9.28
CA LEU A 160 36.04 -5.34 8.41
C LEU A 160 37.18 -5.43 7.39
N ARG A 161 38.04 -4.41 7.28
CA ARG A 161 39.20 -4.46 6.39
C ARG A 161 40.18 -5.56 6.82
N GLY A 162 40.63 -6.33 5.84
CA GLY A 162 41.45 -7.51 6.07
C GLY A 162 40.67 -8.79 6.40
N GLU A 163 39.38 -8.70 6.68
CA GLU A 163 38.55 -9.88 6.90
C GLU A 163 38.31 -10.64 5.58
N LYS A 164 38.38 -11.97 5.68
CA LYS A 164 38.27 -12.86 4.50
C LYS A 164 36.91 -12.71 3.78
N GLY A 165 36.98 -12.35 2.53
CA GLY A 165 35.82 -12.29 1.62
C GLY A 165 35.25 -10.89 1.43
N TYR A 166 35.75 -9.89 2.16
CA TYR A 166 35.41 -8.49 1.92
C TYR A 166 36.39 -7.84 0.96
N ASP A 167 35.89 -6.96 0.10
CA ASP A 167 36.71 -6.11 -0.79
C ASP A 167 37.00 -4.78 -0.11
N GLU A 168 38.30 -4.49 0.15
CA GLU A 168 38.71 -3.29 0.89
C GLU A 168 38.31 -1.99 0.16
N GLY A 169 38.44 -1.96 -1.17
CA GLY A 169 38.09 -0.78 -1.95
C GLY A 169 36.59 -0.47 -1.87
N ARG A 170 35.76 -1.52 -1.88
CA ARG A 170 34.31 -1.40 -1.68
C ARG A 170 33.99 -0.91 -0.27
N LEU A 171 34.61 -1.47 0.76
CA LEU A 171 34.42 -1.03 2.15
C LEU A 171 34.79 0.46 2.32
N ASP A 172 35.94 0.90 1.76
CA ASP A 172 36.36 2.30 1.79
C ASP A 172 35.36 3.22 1.10
N TRP A 173 34.82 2.79 -0.05
CA TRP A 173 33.82 3.53 -0.81
C TRP A 173 32.47 3.63 -0.07
N ILE A 174 31.98 2.53 0.53
CA ILE A 174 30.78 2.52 1.37
C ILE A 174 30.96 3.44 2.59
N ALA A 175 32.10 3.33 3.28
CA ALA A 175 32.40 4.16 4.44
C ALA A 175 32.38 5.66 4.09
N SER A 176 32.96 6.02 2.92
CA SER A 176 32.94 7.40 2.43
C SER A 176 31.52 7.89 2.15
N ASN A 177 30.69 7.08 1.49
CA ASN A 177 29.29 7.42 1.20
C ASN A 177 28.47 7.61 2.48
N CYS A 178 28.64 6.73 3.47
CA CYS A 178 27.97 6.85 4.77
C CYS A 178 28.40 8.11 5.53
N ARG A 179 29.70 8.44 5.54
CA ARG A 179 30.19 9.67 6.19
C ARG A 179 29.64 10.92 5.52
N GLN A 180 29.64 10.97 4.18
CA GLN A 180 29.06 12.10 3.45
C GLN A 180 27.57 12.24 3.72
N ALA A 181 26.80 11.15 3.68
CA ALA A 181 25.37 11.15 4.00
C ALA A 181 25.08 11.62 5.45
N ALA A 182 25.96 11.29 6.41
CA ALA A 182 25.83 11.68 7.81
C ALA A 182 26.20 13.15 8.10
N GLN A 183 27.16 13.70 7.37
CA GLN A 183 27.84 14.96 7.74
C GLN A 183 27.69 16.08 6.70
N GLY A 184 27.22 15.74 5.50
CA GLY A 184 27.09 16.66 4.38
C GLY A 184 25.72 16.60 3.69
N VAL A 185 25.66 17.26 2.55
CA VAL A 185 24.60 17.09 1.56
C VAL A 185 25.08 15.99 0.60
N PRO A 186 24.25 15.01 0.22
CA PRO A 186 24.64 14.04 -0.79
C PRO A 186 25.09 14.70 -2.10
N GLU A 187 26.23 14.29 -2.62
CA GLU A 187 26.83 14.84 -3.85
C GLU A 187 26.73 13.87 -5.04
N THR A 188 26.52 12.57 -4.76
CA THR A 188 26.43 11.54 -5.80
C THR A 188 25.15 10.74 -5.70
N PHE A 189 24.79 10.06 -6.78
CA PHE A 189 23.66 9.14 -6.81
C PHE A 189 23.76 8.07 -5.71
N ALA A 190 24.94 7.49 -5.53
CA ALA A 190 25.18 6.48 -4.50
C ALA A 190 24.98 7.02 -3.08
N GLN A 191 25.44 8.24 -2.79
CA GLN A 191 25.25 8.90 -1.49
C GLN A 191 23.78 9.24 -1.22
N ALA A 192 23.08 9.73 -2.25
CA ALA A 192 21.63 10.00 -2.16
C ALA A 192 20.83 8.72 -1.91
N LEU A 193 21.10 7.66 -2.65
CA LEU A 193 20.47 6.37 -2.48
C LEU A 193 20.78 5.76 -1.10
N GLN A 194 22.03 5.87 -0.64
CA GLN A 194 22.46 5.42 0.69
C GLN A 194 21.70 6.14 1.81
N LEU A 195 21.48 7.45 1.71
CA LEU A 195 20.74 8.22 2.70
C LEU A 195 19.27 7.82 2.72
N VAL A 196 18.63 7.72 1.55
CA VAL A 196 17.23 7.26 1.43
C VAL A 196 17.05 5.87 2.03
N TRP A 197 17.94 4.93 1.69
CA TRP A 197 17.86 3.57 2.20
C TRP A 197 18.08 3.51 3.72
N MET A 198 19.01 4.27 4.25
CA MET A 198 19.25 4.29 5.70
C MET A 198 18.07 4.85 6.48
N ILE A 199 17.42 5.92 5.98
CA ILE A 199 16.19 6.46 6.56
C ILE A 199 15.09 5.39 6.55
N HIS A 200 14.88 4.71 5.41
CA HIS A 200 13.91 3.63 5.29
C HIS A 200 14.19 2.51 6.30
N THR A 201 15.44 2.06 6.40
CA THR A 201 15.82 1.00 7.35
C THR A 201 15.56 1.43 8.80
N CYS A 202 15.79 2.70 9.14
CA CYS A 202 15.46 3.23 10.47
C CYS A 202 13.95 3.12 10.76
N PHE A 203 13.07 3.43 9.80
CA PHE A 203 11.63 3.24 9.96
C PHE A 203 11.26 1.78 10.18
N VAL A 204 11.87 0.85 9.43
CA VAL A 204 11.63 -0.59 9.61
C VAL A 204 12.08 -1.05 10.99
N CYS A 205 13.24 -0.59 11.47
CA CYS A 205 13.73 -0.88 12.82
C CYS A 205 12.83 -0.30 13.92
N GLU A 206 12.21 0.84 13.67
CA GLU A 206 11.18 1.43 14.55
C GLU A 206 9.91 0.58 14.64
N GLY A 207 9.76 -0.39 13.75
CA GLY A 207 8.61 -1.30 13.67
C GLY A 207 7.53 -0.87 12.68
N ARG A 208 7.82 0.09 11.81
CA ARG A 208 6.90 0.55 10.78
C ARG A 208 6.85 -0.43 9.62
N TYR A 209 5.71 -0.49 8.97
CA TYR A 209 5.40 -1.38 7.85
C TYR A 209 4.81 -0.58 6.70
N ALA A 210 5.01 -1.05 5.45
CA ALA A 210 4.49 -0.41 4.24
C ALA A 210 4.94 1.07 4.06
N MET A 211 6.17 1.38 4.51
CA MET A 211 6.81 2.68 4.28
C MET A 211 7.24 2.78 2.82
N ALA A 212 6.75 3.79 2.10
CA ALA A 212 7.06 3.96 0.69
C ALA A 212 8.36 4.73 0.45
N LEU A 213 9.04 4.42 -0.65
CA LEU A 213 10.14 5.23 -1.18
C LEU A 213 9.65 6.37 -2.10
N GLY A 214 8.35 6.38 -2.43
CA GLY A 214 7.76 7.43 -3.25
C GLY A 214 8.29 7.48 -4.67
N ARG A 215 8.37 8.68 -5.27
CA ARG A 215 8.78 8.91 -6.66
C ARG A 215 10.30 8.89 -6.79
N ILE A 216 10.89 7.70 -6.63
CA ILE A 216 12.35 7.51 -6.59
C ILE A 216 13.05 7.94 -7.90
N ASP A 217 12.38 7.80 -9.01
CA ASP A 217 12.88 8.20 -10.32
C ASP A 217 12.88 9.73 -10.54
N GLN A 218 12.22 10.50 -9.66
CA GLN A 218 12.21 11.96 -9.73
C GLN A 218 13.24 12.58 -8.81
N TYR A 219 13.18 12.32 -7.50
CA TYR A 219 14.08 12.97 -6.55
C TYR A 219 15.54 12.47 -6.62
N LEU A 220 15.79 11.27 -7.18
CA LEU A 220 17.16 10.77 -7.46
C LEU A 220 17.67 11.14 -8.85
N TYR A 221 16.80 11.52 -9.79
CA TYR A 221 17.19 11.80 -11.18
C TYR A 221 18.25 12.91 -11.32
N PRO A 222 18.20 14.04 -10.57
CA PRO A 222 19.23 15.05 -10.65
C PRO A 222 20.63 14.54 -10.29
N PHE A 223 20.73 13.66 -9.32
CA PHE A 223 21.99 13.02 -8.93
C PHE A 223 22.47 12.02 -10.00
N PHE A 224 21.57 11.18 -10.47
CA PHE A 224 21.83 10.21 -11.54
C PHE A 224 22.34 10.89 -12.80
N ARG A 225 21.64 11.92 -13.27
CA ARG A 225 21.99 12.60 -14.51
C ARG A 225 23.34 13.30 -14.41
N ARG A 226 23.57 14.04 -13.32
CA ARG A 226 24.84 14.72 -13.08
C ARG A 226 26.03 13.75 -13.06
N ASP A 227 25.91 12.63 -12.35
CA ASP A 227 26.97 11.65 -12.19
C ASP A 227 27.24 10.90 -13.50
N LEU A 228 26.20 10.65 -14.30
CA LEU A 228 26.31 10.07 -15.63
C LEU A 228 27.03 11.04 -16.59
N ASP A 229 26.65 12.32 -16.61
CA ASP A 229 27.25 13.35 -17.48
C ASP A 229 28.72 13.63 -17.13
N SER A 230 29.08 13.50 -15.85
CA SER A 230 30.46 13.67 -15.38
C SER A 230 31.32 12.40 -15.50
N GLY A 231 30.75 11.27 -15.91
CA GLY A 231 31.44 9.99 -16.02
C GLY A 231 31.81 9.34 -14.67
N ILE A 232 31.25 9.82 -13.55
CA ILE A 232 31.39 9.22 -12.22
C ILE A 232 30.58 7.92 -12.12
N LEU A 233 29.46 7.85 -12.84
CA LEU A 233 28.51 6.74 -12.82
C LEU A 233 28.29 6.22 -14.25
N THR A 234 28.09 4.91 -14.38
CA THR A 234 27.51 4.32 -15.60
C THR A 234 26.07 3.88 -15.34
N ALA A 235 25.26 3.77 -16.39
CA ALA A 235 23.88 3.29 -16.26
C ALA A 235 23.81 1.87 -15.70
N GLU A 236 24.77 1.00 -16.09
CA GLU A 236 24.86 -0.37 -15.59
C GLU A 236 25.14 -0.40 -14.08
N PHE A 237 26.05 0.46 -13.59
CA PHE A 237 26.37 0.51 -12.16
C PHE A 237 25.23 1.16 -11.36
N ALA A 238 24.54 2.16 -11.92
CA ALA A 238 23.30 2.68 -11.30
C ALA A 238 22.23 1.60 -11.14
N GLY A 239 22.03 0.79 -12.19
CA GLY A 239 21.14 -0.37 -12.13
C GLY A 239 21.55 -1.37 -11.04
N GLU A 240 22.85 -1.66 -10.92
CA GLU A 240 23.36 -2.57 -9.88
C GLU A 240 23.16 -1.99 -8.47
N LEU A 241 23.32 -0.69 -8.26
CA LEU A 241 23.02 -0.02 -6.99
C LEU A 241 21.53 -0.11 -6.61
N LEU A 242 20.64 0.08 -7.58
CA LEU A 242 19.20 -0.08 -7.38
C LEU A 242 18.84 -1.54 -7.05
N GLU A 243 19.33 -2.49 -7.83
CA GLU A 243 19.13 -3.92 -7.57
C GLU A 243 19.62 -4.31 -6.16
N ASN A 244 20.80 -3.84 -5.76
CA ASN A 244 21.38 -4.09 -4.44
C ASN A 244 20.51 -3.51 -3.31
N THR A 245 19.91 -2.33 -3.53
CA THR A 245 18.97 -1.72 -2.59
C THR A 245 17.66 -2.51 -2.52
N PHE A 246 17.10 -2.88 -3.66
CA PHE A 246 15.78 -3.53 -3.70
C PHE A 246 15.81 -4.95 -3.16
N ILE A 247 16.90 -5.69 -3.37
CA ILE A 247 17.02 -7.03 -2.80
C ILE A 247 17.06 -7.01 -1.27
N LYS A 248 17.45 -5.90 -0.65
CA LYS A 248 17.40 -5.74 0.81
C LYS A 248 15.98 -5.61 1.36
N ILE A 249 14.98 -5.30 0.52
CA ILE A 249 13.56 -5.39 0.91
C ILE A 249 13.19 -6.87 1.18
N TYR A 250 13.75 -7.80 0.43
CA TYR A 250 13.58 -9.24 0.66
C TYR A 250 14.15 -9.70 2.02
N GLU A 251 15.12 -8.97 2.58
CA GLU A 251 15.66 -9.22 3.91
C GLU A 251 14.57 -9.21 5.00
N TYR A 252 13.55 -8.35 4.84
CA TYR A 252 12.41 -8.30 5.76
C TYR A 252 11.69 -9.65 5.82
N ARG A 253 11.47 -10.30 4.67
CA ARG A 253 10.86 -11.62 4.62
C ARG A 253 11.68 -12.68 5.35
N VAL A 254 13.00 -12.65 5.15
CA VAL A 254 13.90 -13.60 5.82
C VAL A 254 13.87 -13.41 7.33
N CYS A 255 13.88 -12.16 7.79
CA CYS A 255 13.90 -11.83 9.21
C CYS A 255 12.54 -11.98 9.91
N LYS A 256 11.43 -11.66 9.23
CA LYS A 256 10.09 -11.52 9.81
C LYS A 256 9.09 -12.58 9.34
N GLY A 257 9.44 -13.39 8.35
CA GLY A 257 8.58 -14.43 7.78
C GLY A 257 7.43 -13.91 6.89
N SER A 258 7.34 -12.62 6.64
CA SER A 258 6.35 -11.98 5.77
C SER A 258 6.99 -10.94 4.88
N ASP A 259 6.38 -10.64 3.72
CA ASP A 259 6.87 -9.58 2.84
C ASP A 259 6.49 -8.19 3.38
N ASP A 260 7.37 -7.20 3.20
CA ASP A 260 7.05 -5.79 3.42
C ASP A 260 6.55 -5.15 2.12
N VAL A 261 5.49 -4.35 2.21
CA VAL A 261 4.87 -3.68 1.06
C VAL A 261 5.50 -2.29 0.88
N VAL A 262 6.79 -2.28 0.49
CA VAL A 262 7.53 -1.03 0.21
C VAL A 262 7.14 -0.51 -1.17
N ASN A 263 6.28 0.51 -1.25
CA ASN A 263 5.86 1.07 -2.53
C ASN A 263 6.96 1.97 -3.13
N ILE A 264 7.18 1.80 -4.43
CA ILE A 264 8.02 2.66 -5.27
C ILE A 264 7.14 3.14 -6.43
N CYS A 265 7.19 4.43 -6.71
CA CYS A 265 6.44 5.05 -7.78
C CYS A 265 7.36 5.60 -8.86
N ILE A 266 7.04 5.36 -10.13
CA ILE A 266 7.79 5.86 -11.29
C ILE A 266 6.86 6.46 -12.34
N GLY A 267 7.41 7.35 -13.18
CA GLY A 267 6.67 8.03 -14.26
C GLY A 267 5.74 9.12 -13.76
N GLY A 268 4.61 9.27 -14.42
CA GLY A 268 3.66 10.32 -14.13
C GLY A 268 3.74 11.51 -15.08
N CYS A 269 3.11 12.62 -14.71
CA CYS A 269 3.15 13.86 -15.47
C CYS A 269 3.28 15.09 -14.57
N SER A 270 3.84 16.15 -15.14
CA SER A 270 3.95 17.49 -14.56
C SER A 270 2.68 18.32 -14.81
N PRO A 271 2.50 19.46 -14.10
CA PRO A 271 1.32 20.34 -14.26
C PRO A 271 1.11 20.87 -15.70
N ASP A 272 2.16 21.00 -16.49
CA ASP A 272 2.08 21.40 -17.91
C ASP A 272 1.65 20.26 -18.84
N GLY A 273 1.43 19.06 -18.29
CA GLY A 273 1.05 17.84 -19.00
C GLY A 273 2.22 17.09 -19.64
N SER A 274 3.47 17.53 -19.47
CA SER A 274 4.64 16.77 -19.93
C SER A 274 4.79 15.47 -19.13
N SER A 275 5.37 14.45 -19.79
CA SER A 275 5.66 13.18 -19.13
C SER A 275 6.88 13.30 -18.22
N ASP A 276 6.79 12.80 -17.00
CA ASP A 276 7.89 12.72 -16.05
C ASP A 276 8.74 11.44 -16.21
N VAL A 277 8.42 10.61 -17.19
CA VAL A 277 9.23 9.40 -17.50
C VAL A 277 10.61 9.84 -17.98
N ASN A 278 11.65 9.34 -17.33
CA ASN A 278 13.05 9.63 -17.62
C ASN A 278 13.88 8.33 -17.67
N GLU A 279 15.19 8.43 -17.92
CA GLU A 279 16.07 7.26 -18.04
C GLU A 279 16.11 6.43 -16.74
N LEU A 280 16.01 7.10 -15.58
CA LEU A 280 16.00 6.41 -14.30
C LEU A 280 14.70 5.61 -14.09
N SER A 281 13.56 6.04 -14.66
CA SER A 281 12.30 5.28 -14.62
C SER A 281 12.47 3.90 -15.26
N TYR A 282 13.17 3.81 -16.39
CA TYR A 282 13.46 2.54 -17.06
C TYR A 282 14.43 1.67 -16.23
N LEU A 283 15.47 2.27 -15.65
CA LEU A 283 16.43 1.53 -14.81
C LEU A 283 15.78 0.98 -13.53
N VAL A 284 14.91 1.74 -12.87
CA VAL A 284 14.13 1.25 -11.71
C VAL A 284 13.26 0.06 -12.11
N LEU A 285 12.56 0.18 -13.25
CA LEU A 285 11.71 -0.89 -13.77
C LEU A 285 12.52 -2.17 -14.08
N GLU A 286 13.68 -2.02 -14.71
CA GLU A 286 14.58 -3.13 -15.00
C GLU A 286 15.14 -3.77 -13.72
N ALA A 287 15.57 -2.96 -12.75
CA ALA A 287 16.11 -3.43 -11.48
C ALA A 287 15.09 -4.26 -10.70
N VAL A 288 13.82 -3.83 -10.64
CA VAL A 288 12.74 -4.62 -10.04
C VAL A 288 12.54 -5.95 -10.76
N GLY A 289 12.53 -5.92 -12.09
CA GLY A 289 12.45 -7.14 -12.92
C GLY A 289 13.58 -8.13 -12.64
N ASN A 290 14.81 -7.62 -12.51
CA ASN A 290 16.01 -8.43 -12.26
C ASN A 290 16.04 -9.02 -10.84
N CYS A 291 15.55 -8.33 -9.84
CA CYS A 291 15.46 -8.86 -8.47
C CYS A 291 14.51 -10.06 -8.38
N ALA A 292 13.43 -10.05 -9.14
CA ALA A 292 12.44 -11.14 -9.21
C ALA A 292 11.98 -11.59 -7.80
N THR A 293 11.57 -10.61 -6.98
CA THR A 293 11.08 -10.79 -5.60
C THR A 293 9.69 -10.17 -5.44
N PRO A 294 8.91 -10.54 -4.43
CA PRO A 294 7.60 -9.92 -4.15
C PRO A 294 7.64 -8.41 -3.87
N GLY A 295 8.76 -7.89 -3.43
CA GLY A 295 9.02 -6.46 -3.22
C GLY A 295 10.25 -5.99 -4.00
N PRO A 296 10.35 -4.67 -4.28
CA PRO A 296 9.43 -3.57 -3.94
C PRO A 296 8.08 -3.65 -4.65
N ASN A 297 7.05 -3.05 -4.05
CA ASN A 297 5.73 -2.89 -4.68
C ASN A 297 5.79 -1.73 -5.68
N LEU A 298 6.05 -2.03 -6.95
CA LEU A 298 6.25 -1.02 -7.99
C LEU A 298 4.92 -0.56 -8.61
N SER A 299 4.72 0.75 -8.66
CA SER A 299 3.63 1.42 -9.34
C SER A 299 4.18 2.31 -10.47
N ALA A 300 3.60 2.20 -11.67
CA ALA A 300 3.91 3.07 -12.79
C ALA A 300 2.73 4.02 -13.06
N ARG A 301 2.94 5.31 -12.91
CA ARG A 301 1.97 6.35 -13.23
C ARG A 301 1.97 6.58 -14.74
N ILE A 302 0.83 6.35 -15.35
CA ILE A 302 0.62 6.42 -16.80
C ILE A 302 -0.32 7.58 -17.12
N SER A 303 0.18 8.58 -17.80
CA SER A 303 -0.62 9.68 -18.36
C SER A 303 -0.90 9.48 -19.85
N LYS A 304 -1.75 10.30 -20.41
CA LYS A 304 -2.01 10.32 -21.87
C LYS A 304 -0.75 10.59 -22.70
N ASN A 305 0.23 11.31 -22.13
CA ASN A 305 1.50 11.68 -22.76
C ASN A 305 2.67 10.75 -22.38
N THR A 306 2.42 9.71 -21.61
CA THR A 306 3.44 8.68 -21.29
C THR A 306 3.90 8.02 -22.60
N PRO A 307 5.23 7.90 -22.86
CA PRO A 307 5.75 7.26 -24.06
C PRO A 307 5.28 5.79 -24.18
N ASP A 308 4.91 5.37 -25.39
CA ASP A 308 4.50 3.98 -25.65
C ASP A 308 5.65 2.99 -25.35
N THR A 309 6.90 3.41 -25.54
CA THR A 309 8.09 2.63 -25.17
C THR A 309 8.15 2.33 -23.68
N PHE A 310 7.68 3.24 -22.82
CA PHE A 310 7.63 3.01 -21.39
C PHE A 310 6.52 2.03 -21.01
N LEU A 311 5.33 2.17 -21.59
CA LEU A 311 4.24 1.22 -21.37
C LEU A 311 4.62 -0.19 -21.87
N ASP A 312 5.29 -0.30 -23.03
CA ASP A 312 5.82 -1.58 -23.52
C ASP A 312 6.88 -2.17 -22.57
N ALA A 313 7.76 -1.34 -22.02
CA ALA A 313 8.73 -1.79 -20.99
C ALA A 313 8.04 -2.31 -19.73
N CYS A 314 7.00 -1.63 -19.24
CA CYS A 314 6.16 -2.11 -18.13
C CYS A 314 5.54 -3.48 -18.45
N LEU A 315 4.96 -3.65 -19.63
CA LEU A 315 4.36 -4.92 -20.05
C LEU A 315 5.38 -6.05 -20.20
N ARG A 316 6.62 -5.75 -20.62
CA ARG A 316 7.70 -6.76 -20.63
C ARG A 316 8.02 -7.27 -19.23
N VAL A 317 8.12 -6.38 -18.26
CA VAL A 317 8.40 -6.75 -16.87
C VAL A 317 7.21 -7.51 -16.26
N ILE A 318 5.96 -7.06 -16.47
CA ILE A 318 4.76 -7.79 -16.07
C ILE A 318 4.75 -9.21 -16.67
N GLY A 319 5.13 -9.33 -17.94
CA GLY A 319 5.19 -10.59 -18.67
C GLY A 319 6.16 -11.63 -18.10
N THR A 320 7.11 -11.24 -17.25
CA THR A 320 7.99 -12.18 -16.51
C THR A 320 7.25 -12.95 -15.41
N GLY A 321 6.02 -12.53 -15.07
CA GLY A 321 5.18 -13.18 -14.06
C GLY A 321 5.22 -12.54 -12.68
N ILE A 322 6.12 -11.56 -12.41
CA ILE A 322 6.25 -10.96 -11.09
C ILE A 322 5.07 -10.03 -10.69
N GLY A 323 4.17 -9.72 -11.63
CA GLY A 323 2.97 -8.91 -11.39
C GLY A 323 3.23 -7.41 -11.16
N TYR A 324 4.40 -6.91 -11.46
CA TYR A 324 4.78 -5.50 -11.40
C TYR A 324 5.16 -4.94 -12.77
N PRO A 325 5.01 -3.62 -12.97
CA PRO A 325 4.35 -2.64 -12.10
C PRO A 325 2.82 -2.73 -12.12
N ALA A 326 2.16 -2.24 -11.06
CA ALA A 326 0.77 -1.82 -11.15
C ALA A 326 0.68 -0.54 -12.00
N LEU A 327 -0.33 -0.45 -12.88
CA LEU A 327 -0.47 0.67 -13.81
C LEU A 327 -1.53 1.64 -13.28
N MET A 328 -1.14 2.88 -13.01
CA MET A 328 -1.97 3.92 -12.40
C MET A 328 -2.33 5.00 -13.42
N ASN A 329 -3.59 5.36 -13.53
CA ASN A 329 -4.06 6.42 -14.42
C ASN A 329 -3.88 7.79 -13.77
N ASP A 330 -2.92 8.56 -14.24
CA ASP A 330 -2.57 9.86 -13.69
C ASP A 330 -3.70 10.89 -13.81
N GLU A 331 -4.40 10.93 -14.95
CA GLU A 331 -5.50 11.86 -15.14
C GLU A 331 -6.61 11.67 -14.11
N VAL A 332 -6.97 10.43 -13.82
CA VAL A 332 -8.06 10.11 -12.87
C VAL A 332 -7.61 10.33 -11.43
N ASN A 333 -6.39 9.93 -11.09
CA ASN A 333 -5.87 10.08 -9.72
C ASN A 333 -5.67 11.55 -9.35
N ILE A 334 -5.12 12.36 -10.26
CA ILE A 334 -4.95 13.81 -10.08
C ILE A 334 -6.32 14.47 -9.92
N GLU A 335 -7.29 14.14 -10.78
CA GLU A 335 -8.65 14.68 -10.69
C GLU A 335 -9.33 14.27 -9.39
N ALA A 336 -9.16 13.02 -8.95
CA ALA A 336 -9.72 12.54 -7.70
C ALA A 336 -9.18 13.32 -6.48
N LEU A 337 -7.86 13.51 -6.41
CA LEU A 337 -7.24 14.30 -5.35
C LEU A 337 -7.67 15.77 -5.39
N ARG A 338 -7.80 16.35 -6.60
CA ARG A 338 -8.25 17.74 -6.79
C ARG A 338 -9.69 17.98 -6.31
N ARG A 339 -10.61 17.05 -6.58
CA ARG A 339 -12.03 17.18 -6.20
C ARG A 339 -12.27 17.25 -4.69
N TYR A 340 -11.37 16.73 -3.89
CA TYR A 340 -11.46 16.88 -2.43
C TYR A 340 -11.00 18.24 -1.92
N GLY A 341 -10.27 19.04 -2.74
CA GLY A 341 -10.01 20.46 -2.49
C GLY A 341 -9.11 20.76 -1.29
N CYS A 342 -8.44 19.73 -0.72
CA CYS A 342 -7.62 19.89 0.47
C CYS A 342 -6.13 20.18 0.15
N TYR A 343 -5.72 20.03 -1.10
CA TYR A 343 -4.30 20.02 -1.51
C TYR A 343 -3.99 21.13 -2.50
N GLU A 344 -2.77 21.65 -2.44
CA GLU A 344 -2.25 22.57 -3.45
C GLU A 344 -1.97 21.80 -4.76
N GLU A 345 -2.16 22.48 -5.91
CA GLU A 345 -2.06 21.86 -7.24
C GLU A 345 -0.69 21.18 -7.47
N GLU A 346 0.41 21.84 -7.10
CA GLU A 346 1.76 21.29 -7.25
C GLU A 346 1.95 20.01 -6.42
N ASP A 347 1.36 19.94 -5.24
CA ASP A 347 1.46 18.79 -4.36
C ASP A 347 0.65 17.60 -4.89
N ILE A 348 -0.49 17.86 -5.53
CA ILE A 348 -1.30 16.83 -6.18
C ILE A 348 -0.47 16.12 -7.26
N TYR A 349 0.26 16.85 -8.11
CA TYR A 349 1.10 16.22 -9.15
C TYR A 349 2.27 15.42 -8.60
N ASN A 350 2.70 15.71 -7.37
CA ASN A 350 3.76 14.95 -6.69
C ASN A 350 3.23 13.81 -5.80
N TYR A 351 1.98 13.35 -6.00
CA TYR A 351 1.47 12.20 -5.28
C TYR A 351 2.24 10.93 -5.60
N SER A 352 2.27 10.01 -4.65
CA SER A 352 2.76 8.64 -4.86
C SER A 352 1.79 7.66 -4.20
N MET A 353 2.01 6.35 -4.41
CA MET A 353 1.27 5.33 -3.69
C MET A 353 2.00 4.98 -2.39
N VAL A 354 1.24 4.67 -1.37
CA VAL A 354 1.72 4.06 -0.14
C VAL A 354 1.04 2.71 0.04
N GLY A 355 1.71 1.76 0.71
CA GLY A 355 1.16 0.41 0.85
C GLY A 355 0.85 -0.23 -0.50
N CYS A 356 -0.43 -0.39 -0.82
CA CYS A 356 -0.88 -1.08 -2.04
C CYS A 356 -1.07 -0.14 -3.23
N ILE A 357 -2.10 0.73 -3.13
CA ILE A 357 -2.58 1.60 -4.21
C ILE A 357 -2.98 3.00 -3.71
N GLU A 358 -2.87 3.22 -2.41
CA GLU A 358 -3.39 4.40 -1.75
C GLU A 358 -2.65 5.65 -2.23
N ASN A 359 -3.37 6.58 -2.89
CA ASN A 359 -2.83 7.85 -3.34
C ASN A 359 -2.49 8.73 -2.12
N PHE A 360 -1.27 9.21 -2.06
CA PHE A 360 -0.71 9.90 -0.90
C PHE A 360 0.07 11.16 -1.31
N ILE A 361 -0.12 12.25 -0.60
CA ILE A 361 0.66 13.48 -0.80
C ILE A 361 1.98 13.34 -0.03
N THR A 362 3.03 13.01 -0.78
CA THR A 362 4.34 12.61 -0.25
C THR A 362 4.90 13.62 0.74
N GLY A 363 5.19 13.15 1.96
CA GLY A 363 5.84 13.93 3.01
C GLY A 363 5.06 15.15 3.53
N LYS A 364 3.73 15.23 3.34
CA LYS A 364 2.96 16.44 3.65
C LYS A 364 1.69 16.23 4.47
N GLN A 365 1.31 14.99 4.71
CA GLN A 365 0.13 14.62 5.51
C GLN A 365 0.49 13.49 6.48
N PRO A 366 -0.29 13.24 7.54
CA PRO A 366 -0.08 12.11 8.44
C PRO A 366 -0.16 10.76 7.71
N PRO A 367 0.41 9.69 8.30
CA PRO A 367 0.30 8.34 7.74
C PRO A 367 -1.13 7.97 7.40
N TRP A 368 -1.29 7.21 6.32
CA TRP A 368 -2.58 6.76 5.84
C TRP A 368 -3.25 5.84 6.86
N ASN A 369 -4.57 5.99 7.02
CA ASN A 369 -5.38 5.12 7.85
C ASN A 369 -6.54 4.58 7.00
N ASP A 370 -6.86 3.29 7.13
CA ASP A 370 -7.93 2.66 6.39
C ASP A 370 -8.84 1.79 7.26
N GLY A 371 -9.97 1.40 6.67
CA GLY A 371 -10.89 0.45 7.25
C GLY A 371 -11.78 -0.17 6.18
N ARG A 372 -12.42 -1.29 6.51
CA ARG A 372 -13.26 -2.07 5.59
C ARG A 372 -14.73 -1.75 5.73
N PHE A 373 -15.40 -1.70 4.58
CA PHE A 373 -16.85 -1.53 4.48
C PHE A 373 -17.45 -2.56 3.53
N ASP A 374 -18.10 -3.58 4.07
CA ASP A 374 -18.60 -4.76 3.34
C ASP A 374 -20.03 -4.50 2.82
N THR A 375 -20.17 -3.88 1.66
CA THR A 375 -21.47 -3.43 1.12
C THR A 375 -22.47 -4.58 0.89
N PRO A 376 -22.10 -5.78 0.42
CA PRO A 376 -23.09 -6.87 0.21
C PRO A 376 -23.80 -7.34 1.49
N ARG A 377 -23.26 -7.06 2.67
CA ARG A 377 -23.91 -7.36 3.96
C ARG A 377 -25.27 -6.68 4.12
N PHE A 378 -25.45 -5.51 3.52
CA PHE A 378 -26.69 -4.73 3.63
C PHE A 378 -27.88 -5.37 2.92
N PHE A 379 -27.68 -6.38 2.06
CA PHE A 379 -28.79 -7.21 1.58
C PHE A 379 -29.43 -8.02 2.70
N GLU A 380 -28.65 -8.58 3.64
CA GLU A 380 -29.21 -9.27 4.81
C GLU A 380 -30.15 -8.34 5.60
N TYR A 381 -29.68 -7.11 5.85
CA TYR A 381 -30.45 -6.12 6.62
C TYR A 381 -31.68 -5.63 5.87
N LEU A 382 -31.58 -5.43 4.55
CA LEU A 382 -32.70 -5.06 3.71
C LEU A 382 -33.81 -6.14 3.72
N PHE A 383 -33.41 -7.39 3.50
CA PHE A 383 -34.35 -8.50 3.39
C PHE A 383 -34.90 -8.97 4.74
N ASN A 384 -34.22 -8.69 5.85
CA ASN A 384 -34.60 -9.19 7.16
C ASN A 384 -34.77 -8.07 8.21
N ARG A 385 -35.27 -6.89 7.79
CA ARG A 385 -35.65 -5.76 8.67
C ARG A 385 -34.55 -5.30 9.61
N GLY A 386 -33.32 -5.20 9.13
CA GLY A 386 -32.15 -4.78 9.91
C GLY A 386 -31.49 -5.89 10.73
N VAL A 387 -32.01 -7.10 10.66
CA VAL A 387 -31.46 -8.26 11.38
C VAL A 387 -30.60 -9.09 10.43
N SER A 388 -29.38 -9.43 10.82
CA SER A 388 -28.53 -10.36 10.03
C SER A 388 -29.03 -11.81 10.18
N TYR A 389 -28.57 -12.69 9.28
CA TYR A 389 -29.03 -14.08 9.30
C TYR A 389 -28.55 -14.88 10.52
N ASP A 390 -27.61 -14.37 11.30
CA ASP A 390 -27.21 -14.90 12.61
C ASP A 390 -28.15 -14.48 13.76
N GLY A 391 -29.15 -13.63 13.45
CA GLY A 391 -30.15 -13.16 14.43
C GLY A 391 -29.80 -11.86 15.15
N GLU A 392 -28.63 -11.26 14.85
CA GLU A 392 -28.19 -10.01 15.46
C GLU A 392 -28.82 -8.79 14.75
N SER A 393 -29.36 -7.85 15.51
CA SER A 393 -29.84 -6.57 14.98
C SER A 393 -28.66 -5.64 14.73
N ARG A 394 -28.35 -5.38 13.46
CA ARG A 394 -27.16 -4.60 13.05
C ARG A 394 -27.48 -3.50 12.03
N GLY A 395 -28.64 -3.53 11.42
CA GLY A 395 -29.19 -2.52 10.54
C GLY A 395 -30.42 -1.84 11.13
N ILE A 396 -31.11 -1.04 10.32
CA ILE A 396 -32.39 -0.39 10.69
C ILE A 396 -33.57 -1.17 10.14
N ASP A 397 -34.71 -1.09 10.80
CA ASP A 397 -35.97 -1.65 10.26
C ASP A 397 -36.49 -0.79 9.10
N THR A 398 -36.37 -1.31 7.88
CA THR A 398 -36.90 -0.67 6.65
C THR A 398 -38.23 -1.23 6.20
N GLY A 399 -38.91 -2.01 7.06
CA GLY A 399 -40.21 -2.66 6.76
C GLY A 399 -40.04 -4.00 6.06
N ASN A 400 -41.17 -4.64 5.76
CA ASN A 400 -41.15 -5.94 5.10
C ASN A 400 -40.80 -5.80 3.61
N VAL A 401 -40.15 -6.81 3.07
CA VAL A 401 -39.84 -6.87 1.63
C VAL A 401 -41.10 -7.06 0.78
N SER A 402 -42.17 -7.67 1.35
CA SER A 402 -43.47 -7.77 0.73
C SER A 402 -44.11 -6.43 0.36
N ASP A 403 -43.74 -5.38 1.07
CA ASP A 403 -44.30 -4.04 0.90
C ASP A 403 -43.60 -3.27 -0.23
N ILE A 404 -42.51 -3.82 -0.81
CA ILE A 404 -41.74 -3.19 -1.87
C ILE A 404 -42.37 -3.51 -3.24
N SER A 405 -42.83 -2.47 -3.92
CA SER A 405 -43.55 -2.58 -5.18
C SER A 405 -42.73 -2.29 -6.44
N SER A 406 -41.55 -1.70 -6.28
CA SER A 406 -40.70 -1.27 -7.39
C SER A 406 -39.23 -1.34 -7.07
N MET A 407 -38.38 -1.41 -8.12
CA MET A 407 -36.94 -1.34 -7.99
C MET A 407 -36.46 -0.02 -7.34
N ALA A 408 -37.11 1.10 -7.65
CA ALA A 408 -36.82 2.39 -7.04
C ALA A 408 -37.04 2.40 -5.53
N GLU A 409 -38.14 1.78 -5.06
CA GLU A 409 -38.40 1.64 -3.63
C GLU A 409 -37.37 0.72 -2.93
N LEU A 410 -37.00 -0.39 -3.56
CA LEU A 410 -35.97 -1.29 -3.08
C LEU A 410 -34.66 -0.55 -2.94
N MET A 411 -34.24 0.20 -3.96
CA MET A 411 -33.03 1.00 -3.94
C MET A 411 -33.04 2.02 -2.78
N GLY A 412 -34.11 2.77 -2.60
CA GLY A 412 -34.20 3.74 -1.51
C GLY A 412 -34.12 3.11 -0.11
N LYS A 413 -34.64 1.88 0.09
CA LYS A 413 -34.49 1.15 1.34
C LYS A 413 -33.07 0.61 1.51
N PHE A 414 -32.44 0.14 0.42
CA PHE A 414 -31.06 -0.33 0.42
C PHE A 414 -30.08 0.81 0.74
N GLU A 415 -30.25 1.97 0.13
CA GLU A 415 -29.48 3.18 0.42
C GLU A 415 -29.58 3.59 1.90
N ARG A 416 -30.77 3.50 2.50
CA ARG A 416 -30.93 3.78 3.93
C ARG A 416 -30.16 2.81 4.82
N GLN A 417 -30.12 1.51 4.48
CA GLN A 417 -29.32 0.53 5.20
C GLN A 417 -27.82 0.84 5.10
N ILE A 418 -27.36 1.19 3.90
CA ILE A 418 -25.94 1.53 3.67
C ILE A 418 -25.58 2.83 4.39
N ALA A 419 -26.40 3.87 4.32
CA ALA A 419 -26.15 5.15 4.99
C ALA A 419 -26.04 4.98 6.52
N GLU A 420 -26.91 4.15 7.13
CA GLU A 420 -26.78 3.79 8.55
C GLU A 420 -25.47 3.02 8.81
N GLY A 421 -25.11 2.11 7.91
CA GLY A 421 -23.84 1.39 7.99
C GLY A 421 -22.63 2.33 7.94
N VAL A 422 -22.63 3.34 7.07
CA VAL A 422 -21.59 4.38 6.98
C VAL A 422 -21.53 5.17 8.29
N ARG A 423 -22.67 5.59 8.84
CA ARG A 423 -22.74 6.29 10.12
C ARG A 423 -22.09 5.49 11.26
N LEU A 424 -22.45 4.22 11.39
CA LEU A 424 -21.88 3.31 12.40
C LEU A 424 -20.39 3.04 12.17
N TYR A 425 -19.97 2.95 10.90
CA TYR A 425 -18.56 2.80 10.54
C TYR A 425 -17.77 4.03 11.00
N MET A 426 -18.26 5.23 10.74
CA MET A 426 -17.60 6.47 11.14
C MET A 426 -17.56 6.67 12.65
N GLU A 427 -18.60 6.29 13.38
CA GLU A 427 -18.59 6.31 14.86
C GLU A 427 -17.50 5.40 15.43
N ARG A 428 -17.32 4.19 14.87
CA ARG A 428 -16.25 3.26 15.27
C ARG A 428 -14.88 3.81 14.92
N PHE A 429 -14.75 4.43 13.74
CA PHE A 429 -13.51 5.07 13.32
C PHE A 429 -13.12 6.17 14.28
N TRP A 430 -14.01 7.09 14.59
CA TRP A 430 -13.75 8.16 15.54
C TRP A 430 -13.45 7.65 16.95
N ALA A 431 -14.16 6.64 17.43
CA ALA A 431 -13.90 6.05 18.74
C ALA A 431 -12.51 5.42 18.83
N ARG A 432 -12.02 4.79 17.75
CA ARG A 432 -10.67 4.22 17.68
C ARG A 432 -9.58 5.27 17.56
N ASN A 433 -9.85 6.35 16.83
CA ASN A 433 -8.90 7.42 16.53
C ASN A 433 -9.10 8.63 17.45
N ARG A 434 -9.98 8.53 18.45
CA ARG A 434 -10.07 9.49 19.54
C ARG A 434 -8.80 9.33 20.36
N GLN A 435 -7.81 10.13 20.02
CA GLN A 435 -6.61 10.25 20.83
C GLN A 435 -6.96 11.12 22.04
N GLU A 436 -7.37 10.48 23.12
CA GLU A 436 -7.60 11.18 24.39
C GLU A 436 -6.30 11.81 24.91
N HIS A 437 -5.17 11.19 24.55
CA HIS A 437 -3.82 11.60 24.90
C HIS A 437 -2.88 11.52 23.70
N PRO A 438 -3.01 12.42 22.68
CA PRO A 438 -2.16 12.37 21.49
C PRO A 438 -0.68 12.59 21.81
N GLU A 439 -0.36 13.25 22.93
CA GLU A 439 0.99 13.41 23.44
C GLU A 439 1.67 12.10 23.86
N GLU A 440 0.91 11.04 24.13
CA GLU A 440 1.45 9.71 24.39
C GLU A 440 1.93 9.00 23.11
N LEU A 441 1.51 9.49 21.95
CA LEU A 441 1.72 8.84 20.65
C LEU A 441 2.66 9.63 19.74
N THR A 442 3.63 10.32 20.32
CA THR A 442 4.53 11.20 19.58
C THR A 442 5.43 10.42 18.62
N MET A 443 5.69 11.00 17.45
CA MET A 443 6.48 10.40 16.37
C MET A 443 7.62 11.35 15.94
N PRO A 444 8.61 11.61 16.81
CA PRO A 444 9.62 12.63 16.55
C PRO A 444 10.48 12.33 15.32
N PHE A 445 10.84 11.07 15.07
CA PHE A 445 11.62 10.71 13.89
C PHE A 445 10.81 10.86 12.60
N LEU A 446 9.57 10.36 12.56
CA LEU A 446 8.71 10.49 11.38
C LEU A 446 8.43 11.96 11.06
N SER A 447 8.18 12.77 12.08
CA SER A 447 7.89 14.20 11.97
C SER A 447 9.04 14.99 11.35
N CYS A 448 10.30 14.52 11.46
CA CYS A 448 11.45 15.11 10.75
C CYS A 448 11.28 15.08 9.23
N PHE A 449 10.53 14.11 8.70
CA PHE A 449 10.34 13.88 7.26
C PHE A 449 8.92 14.22 6.80
N CYS A 450 8.25 15.13 7.51
CA CYS A 450 6.95 15.66 7.14
C CYS A 450 6.99 17.20 7.13
N ALA A 451 6.61 17.78 6.00
CA ALA A 451 6.60 19.23 5.84
C ALA A 451 5.64 19.89 6.84
N GLY A 452 6.10 20.96 7.47
CA GLY A 452 5.38 21.73 8.48
C GLY A 452 5.71 21.33 9.92
N CYS A 453 6.06 20.06 10.20
CA CYS A 453 6.29 19.61 11.58
C CYS A 453 7.44 20.34 12.28
N ILE A 454 8.57 20.50 11.61
CA ILE A 454 9.73 21.22 12.15
C ILE A 454 9.37 22.71 12.37
N GLU A 455 8.79 23.35 11.36
CA GLU A 455 8.47 24.78 11.39
C GLU A 455 7.46 25.12 12.47
N LYS A 456 6.46 24.26 12.67
CA LYS A 456 5.44 24.44 13.71
C LYS A 456 5.91 23.97 15.10
N GLY A 457 6.97 23.16 15.18
CA GLY A 457 7.41 22.50 16.40
C GLY A 457 6.35 21.56 16.96
N LEU A 458 5.61 20.87 16.08
CA LEU A 458 4.50 19.99 16.43
C LEU A 458 4.63 18.61 15.79
N ASP A 459 4.17 17.62 16.53
CA ASP A 459 4.08 16.24 16.05
C ASP A 459 3.13 16.13 14.86
N ILE A 460 3.44 15.20 13.97
CA ILE A 460 2.63 14.88 12.79
C ILE A 460 1.18 14.54 13.17
N ASN A 461 0.95 13.89 14.31
CA ASN A 461 -0.38 13.55 14.84
C ASN A 461 -1.05 14.72 15.60
N MET A 462 -0.33 15.81 15.84
CA MET A 462 -0.80 16.97 16.59
C MET A 462 -0.90 18.24 15.73
N GLY A 463 -1.16 18.08 14.43
CA GLY A 463 -1.32 19.17 13.48
C GLY A 463 -0.01 19.76 12.97
N GLY A 464 1.11 19.06 13.14
CA GLY A 464 2.43 19.46 12.63
C GLY A 464 2.50 19.46 11.11
N SER A 465 1.87 18.49 10.45
CA SER A 465 1.88 18.34 9.00
C SER A 465 1.29 19.53 8.23
N LYS A 466 1.64 19.64 6.94
CA LYS A 466 1.07 20.66 6.04
C LYS A 466 -0.43 20.45 5.84
N TYR A 467 -0.85 19.21 5.62
CA TYR A 467 -2.24 18.81 5.40
C TYR A 467 -2.75 17.96 6.56
N PRO A 468 -4.07 17.94 6.79
CA PRO A 468 -4.68 17.05 7.78
C PRO A 468 -4.59 15.58 7.32
N SER A 469 -4.94 14.67 8.22
CA SER A 469 -5.01 13.24 7.93
C SER A 469 -6.08 12.93 6.88
N ALA A 470 -5.92 11.80 6.20
CA ALA A 470 -6.95 11.25 5.34
C ALA A 470 -7.29 9.81 5.79
N HIS A 471 -8.54 9.41 5.60
CA HIS A 471 -8.98 8.04 5.89
C HIS A 471 -9.57 7.39 4.65
N GLY A 472 -9.11 6.17 4.33
CA GLY A 472 -9.59 5.34 3.24
C GLY A 472 -10.63 4.32 3.71
N ALA A 473 -11.88 4.46 3.25
CA ALA A 473 -12.89 3.42 3.45
C ALA A 473 -12.85 2.43 2.28
N ALA A 474 -12.26 1.25 2.49
CA ALA A 474 -12.22 0.19 1.49
C ALA A 474 -13.62 -0.44 1.33
N VAL A 475 -14.36 0.01 0.33
CA VAL A 475 -15.68 -0.50 0.00
C VAL A 475 -15.56 -1.74 -0.88
N MET A 476 -16.13 -2.85 -0.43
CA MET A 476 -15.94 -4.16 -1.05
C MET A 476 -17.22 -4.71 -1.68
N GLY A 477 -17.03 -5.53 -2.72
CA GLY A 477 -18.08 -6.34 -3.31
C GLY A 477 -18.91 -5.64 -4.38
N ILE A 478 -18.34 -4.66 -5.11
CA ILE A 478 -19.08 -3.96 -6.19
C ILE A 478 -19.68 -4.92 -7.20
N GLY A 479 -18.93 -5.92 -7.70
CA GLY A 479 -19.45 -6.93 -8.63
C GLY A 479 -20.60 -7.74 -8.02
N THR A 480 -20.48 -8.16 -6.76
CA THR A 480 -21.54 -8.89 -6.03
C THR A 480 -22.79 -8.02 -5.87
N VAL A 481 -22.65 -6.72 -5.57
CA VAL A 481 -23.80 -5.80 -5.44
C VAL A 481 -24.47 -5.57 -6.79
N CYS A 482 -23.70 -5.29 -7.84
CA CYS A 482 -24.23 -5.05 -9.17
C CYS A 482 -24.99 -6.27 -9.71
N ASP A 483 -24.38 -7.44 -9.61
CA ASP A 483 -24.98 -8.72 -10.01
C ASP A 483 -26.26 -9.02 -9.23
N SER A 484 -26.28 -8.69 -7.93
CA SER A 484 -27.45 -8.89 -7.05
C SER A 484 -28.62 -7.97 -7.45
N LEU A 485 -28.32 -6.68 -7.64
CA LEU A 485 -29.34 -5.70 -8.03
C LEU A 485 -29.90 -6.02 -9.42
N ALA A 486 -29.06 -6.39 -10.38
CA ALA A 486 -29.49 -6.81 -11.71
C ALA A 486 -30.35 -8.10 -11.67
N ALA A 487 -29.97 -9.08 -10.84
CA ALA A 487 -30.75 -10.29 -10.66
C ALA A 487 -32.13 -10.00 -10.06
N ILE A 488 -32.22 -9.14 -9.04
CA ILE A 488 -33.52 -8.71 -8.46
C ILE A 488 -34.34 -7.98 -9.51
N GLU A 489 -33.77 -6.98 -10.20
CA GLU A 489 -34.52 -6.22 -11.22
C GLU A 489 -35.10 -7.13 -12.30
N LYS A 490 -34.27 -8.07 -12.80
CA LYS A 490 -34.69 -9.02 -13.84
C LYS A 490 -35.78 -9.97 -13.35
N THR A 491 -35.48 -10.72 -12.27
CA THR A 491 -36.33 -11.86 -11.88
C THR A 491 -37.56 -11.46 -11.10
N VAL A 492 -37.51 -10.40 -10.29
CA VAL A 492 -38.66 -9.97 -9.45
C VAL A 492 -39.50 -8.91 -10.18
N PHE A 493 -38.87 -7.85 -10.69
CA PHE A 493 -39.64 -6.69 -11.18
C PHE A 493 -39.93 -6.77 -12.67
N THR A 494 -39.06 -7.33 -13.51
CA THR A 494 -39.22 -7.38 -14.97
C THR A 494 -39.93 -8.66 -15.41
N GLU A 495 -39.36 -9.82 -15.14
CA GLU A 495 -39.87 -11.12 -15.57
C GLU A 495 -40.88 -11.73 -14.61
N LYS A 496 -40.91 -11.29 -13.36
CA LYS A 496 -41.81 -11.75 -12.29
C LYS A 496 -41.78 -13.28 -12.10
N THR A 497 -40.57 -13.85 -12.19
CA THR A 497 -40.35 -15.30 -12.04
C THR A 497 -40.18 -15.73 -10.58
N THR A 498 -40.01 -14.77 -9.66
CA THR A 498 -39.96 -14.96 -8.21
C THR A 498 -40.48 -13.73 -7.48
N THR A 499 -40.63 -13.79 -6.15
CA THR A 499 -40.98 -12.65 -5.28
C THR A 499 -39.79 -12.32 -4.37
N LEU A 500 -39.84 -11.12 -3.75
CA LEU A 500 -38.82 -10.73 -2.77
C LEU A 500 -38.84 -11.63 -1.52
N GLU A 501 -40.03 -12.11 -1.12
CA GLU A 501 -40.18 -13.05 0.00
C GLU A 501 -39.53 -14.41 -0.32
N GLU A 502 -39.85 -14.97 -1.52
CA GLU A 502 -39.25 -16.23 -1.95
C GLU A 502 -37.72 -16.11 -2.05
N LEU A 503 -37.19 -14.99 -2.56
CA LEU A 503 -35.75 -14.70 -2.63
C LEU A 503 -35.14 -14.59 -1.23
N ARG A 504 -35.79 -13.92 -0.28
CA ARG A 504 -35.37 -13.86 1.13
C ARG A 504 -35.25 -15.27 1.72
N ASP A 505 -36.33 -16.06 1.58
CA ASP A 505 -36.39 -17.39 2.17
C ASP A 505 -35.32 -18.34 1.56
N ALA A 506 -35.09 -18.19 0.25
CA ALA A 506 -34.01 -18.91 -0.44
C ALA A 506 -32.63 -18.52 0.06
N MET A 507 -32.35 -17.23 0.29
CA MET A 507 -31.07 -16.77 0.83
C MET A 507 -30.84 -17.23 2.28
N ILE A 508 -31.89 -17.18 3.13
CA ILE A 508 -31.82 -17.70 4.51
C ILE A 508 -31.51 -19.21 4.51
N ALA A 509 -32.10 -19.95 3.56
CA ALA A 509 -31.87 -21.39 3.38
C ALA A 509 -30.52 -21.71 2.68
N ASP A 510 -29.68 -20.72 2.35
CA ASP A 510 -28.49 -20.88 1.51
C ASP A 510 -28.80 -21.60 0.19
N PHE A 511 -29.93 -21.26 -0.41
CA PHE A 511 -30.53 -21.85 -1.62
C PHE A 511 -30.83 -23.35 -1.55
N LYS A 512 -30.78 -23.98 -0.41
CA LYS A 512 -31.16 -25.39 -0.24
C LYS A 512 -32.69 -25.54 -0.44
N GLY A 513 -33.05 -26.33 -1.45
CA GLY A 513 -34.45 -26.46 -1.88
C GLY A 513 -34.93 -25.36 -2.85
N TYR A 514 -34.04 -24.43 -3.24
CA TYR A 514 -34.31 -23.34 -4.18
C TYR A 514 -33.29 -23.35 -5.35
N GLU A 515 -32.79 -24.51 -5.75
CA GLU A 515 -31.73 -24.67 -6.76
C GLU A 515 -32.18 -24.10 -8.12
N ARG A 516 -33.44 -24.20 -8.47
CA ARG A 516 -34.00 -23.60 -9.70
C ARG A 516 -33.94 -22.07 -9.64
N LEU A 517 -34.34 -21.47 -8.52
CA LEU A 517 -34.23 -20.03 -8.34
C LEU A 517 -32.81 -19.58 -8.41
N ARG A 518 -31.90 -20.27 -7.72
CA ARG A 518 -30.47 -19.97 -7.80
C ARG A 518 -29.95 -19.99 -9.23
N ALA A 519 -30.34 -20.97 -10.04
CA ALA A 519 -29.93 -21.05 -11.45
C ALA A 519 -30.40 -19.80 -12.23
N LEU A 520 -31.65 -19.34 -12.04
CA LEU A 520 -32.16 -18.12 -12.67
C LEU A 520 -31.37 -16.87 -12.25
N LEU A 521 -31.01 -16.77 -10.98
CA LEU A 521 -30.19 -15.65 -10.47
C LEU A 521 -28.79 -15.66 -11.07
N LEU A 522 -28.19 -16.84 -11.23
CA LEU A 522 -26.87 -17.00 -11.86
C LEU A 522 -26.88 -16.66 -13.36
N GLU A 523 -28.02 -16.88 -14.06
CA GLU A 523 -28.22 -16.52 -15.47
C GLU A 523 -28.59 -15.06 -15.71
N ALA A 524 -28.87 -14.27 -14.66
CA ALA A 524 -29.12 -12.85 -14.81
C ALA A 524 -27.85 -12.13 -15.35
N PRO A 525 -28.01 -10.96 -16.03
CA PRO A 525 -26.88 -10.18 -16.50
C PRO A 525 -25.82 -9.95 -15.41
N LYS A 526 -24.55 -9.99 -15.79
CA LYS A 526 -23.41 -9.89 -14.87
C LYS A 526 -22.49 -8.72 -15.22
N TYR A 527 -22.02 -8.03 -14.20
CA TYR A 527 -21.01 -6.98 -14.29
C TYR A 527 -19.73 -7.50 -14.94
N GLY A 528 -19.10 -6.68 -15.78
CA GLY A 528 -17.89 -7.02 -16.51
C GLY A 528 -18.12 -7.52 -17.94
N ASN A 529 -19.35 -7.47 -18.44
CA ASN A 529 -19.71 -7.93 -19.78
C ASN A 529 -20.15 -6.81 -20.75
N ASN A 530 -19.93 -5.55 -20.35
CA ASN A 530 -20.35 -4.34 -21.08
C ASN A 530 -21.88 -4.33 -21.35
N ASP A 531 -22.65 -4.62 -20.31
CA ASP A 531 -24.11 -4.60 -20.33
C ASP A 531 -24.62 -3.45 -19.46
N ASP A 532 -25.22 -2.44 -20.07
CA ASP A 532 -25.77 -1.26 -19.37
C ASP A 532 -26.86 -1.60 -18.37
N PHE A 533 -27.56 -2.74 -18.53
CA PHE A 533 -28.56 -3.20 -17.58
C PHE A 533 -27.97 -3.43 -16.19
N VAL A 534 -26.76 -3.94 -16.11
CA VAL A 534 -26.08 -4.21 -14.84
C VAL A 534 -25.05 -3.11 -14.48
N ASP A 535 -24.36 -2.55 -15.48
CA ASP A 535 -23.26 -1.60 -15.24
C ASP A 535 -23.74 -0.26 -14.63
N LYS A 536 -25.05 0.11 -14.83
CA LYS A 536 -25.67 1.26 -14.16
C LYS A 536 -25.59 1.18 -12.63
N TYR A 537 -25.57 -0.04 -12.07
CA TYR A 537 -25.43 -0.23 -10.63
C TYR A 537 -24.01 0.00 -10.15
N ALA A 538 -22.99 -0.20 -10.98
CA ALA A 538 -21.62 0.17 -10.64
C ALA A 538 -21.45 1.70 -10.61
N VAL A 539 -22.07 2.41 -11.55
CA VAL A 539 -22.10 3.88 -11.56
C VAL A 539 -22.78 4.41 -10.29
N TRP A 540 -23.97 3.87 -9.96
CA TRP A 540 -24.68 4.20 -8.72
C TRP A 540 -23.82 3.90 -7.48
N TYR A 541 -23.20 2.71 -7.42
CA TYR A 541 -22.41 2.25 -6.28
C TYR A 541 -21.29 3.22 -5.92
N VAL A 542 -20.48 3.59 -6.92
CA VAL A 542 -19.37 4.51 -6.72
C VAL A 542 -19.84 5.89 -6.31
N HIS A 543 -20.86 6.42 -7.01
CA HIS A 543 -21.40 7.74 -6.71
C HIS A 543 -22.03 7.80 -5.31
N PHE A 544 -22.92 6.88 -5.00
CA PHE A 544 -23.64 6.85 -3.73
C PHE A 544 -22.69 6.74 -2.54
N LEU A 545 -21.76 5.80 -2.58
CA LEU A 545 -20.80 5.61 -1.47
C LEU A 545 -19.85 6.80 -1.33
N SER A 546 -19.38 7.37 -2.44
CA SER A 546 -18.54 8.59 -2.38
C SER A 546 -19.28 9.75 -1.70
N GLU A 547 -20.55 9.98 -2.05
CA GLU A 547 -21.34 11.05 -1.43
C GLU A 547 -21.67 10.75 0.04
N GLU A 548 -21.91 9.49 0.41
CA GLU A 548 -22.18 9.14 1.81
C GLU A 548 -20.96 9.36 2.70
N PHE A 549 -19.77 8.88 2.28
CA PHE A 549 -18.54 9.04 3.06
C PHE A 549 -18.05 10.49 3.09
N ARG A 550 -18.27 11.28 2.03
CA ARG A 550 -17.88 12.70 1.96
C ARG A 550 -18.60 13.59 3.00
N LYS A 551 -19.70 13.12 3.60
CA LYS A 551 -20.40 13.84 4.69
C LYS A 551 -19.59 13.92 5.97
N TYR A 552 -18.51 13.13 6.09
CA TYR A 552 -17.73 12.97 7.30
C TYR A 552 -16.29 13.46 7.14
N HIS A 553 -15.63 13.72 8.27
CA HIS A 553 -14.25 14.17 8.32
C HIS A 553 -13.45 13.37 9.35
N THR A 554 -12.12 13.39 9.22
CA THR A 554 -11.22 12.91 10.25
C THR A 554 -11.26 13.86 11.46
N PRO A 555 -10.78 13.43 12.66
CA PRO A 555 -10.79 14.28 13.85
C PRO A 555 -10.04 15.62 13.70
N ASP A 556 -9.02 15.67 12.84
CA ASP A 556 -8.23 16.86 12.52
C ASP A 556 -8.77 17.67 11.31
N GLY A 557 -9.98 17.32 10.83
CA GLY A 557 -10.67 18.04 9.76
C GLY A 557 -10.33 17.61 8.35
N GLY A 558 -9.61 16.50 8.17
CA GLY A 558 -9.29 15.96 6.87
C GLY A 558 -10.43 15.16 6.24
N CYS A 559 -10.17 14.59 5.07
CA CYS A 559 -11.18 13.98 4.21
C CYS A 559 -11.32 12.47 4.46
N ILE A 560 -12.54 11.97 4.24
CA ILE A 560 -12.82 10.54 4.15
C ILE A 560 -12.93 10.19 2.67
N TYR A 561 -12.06 9.30 2.19
CA TYR A 561 -12.06 8.80 0.82
C TYR A 561 -12.64 7.40 0.77
N ILE A 562 -13.24 7.01 -0.35
CA ILE A 562 -13.46 5.60 -0.61
C ILE A 562 -12.28 5.03 -1.42
N ALA A 563 -11.98 3.75 -1.16
CA ALA A 563 -11.15 2.90 -2.00
C ALA A 563 -12.00 1.75 -2.52
N ILE A 564 -11.79 1.35 -3.77
CA ILE A 564 -12.40 0.12 -4.29
C ILE A 564 -11.28 -0.91 -4.39
N ALA A 565 -10.92 -1.44 -3.23
CA ALA A 565 -9.81 -2.35 -3.01
C ALA A 565 -10.22 -3.49 -2.07
N ALA A 566 -9.56 -4.62 -2.16
CA ALA A 566 -9.89 -5.78 -1.34
C ALA A 566 -8.69 -6.37 -0.59
N ASN A 567 -7.50 -6.42 -1.16
CA ASN A 567 -6.29 -6.97 -0.53
C ASN A 567 -6.56 -8.35 0.13
N THR A 568 -7.18 -9.31 -0.57
CA THR A 568 -7.65 -10.61 -0.04
C THR A 568 -8.82 -10.56 0.94
N SER A 569 -9.22 -9.37 1.38
CA SER A 569 -10.26 -9.18 2.38
C SER A 569 -11.67 -9.53 1.86
N ASN A 570 -11.85 -9.59 0.53
CA ASN A 570 -13.04 -10.15 -0.11
C ASN A 570 -13.33 -11.58 0.37
N ILE A 571 -12.31 -12.38 0.68
CA ILE A 571 -12.44 -13.75 1.18
C ILE A 571 -13.01 -13.73 2.61
N SER A 572 -12.35 -13.01 3.53
CA SER A 572 -12.78 -12.95 4.93
C SER A 572 -14.10 -12.21 5.12
N ALA A 573 -14.35 -11.16 4.32
CA ALA A 573 -15.63 -10.45 4.30
C ALA A 573 -16.76 -11.37 3.85
N GLY A 574 -16.56 -12.10 2.74
CA GLY A 574 -17.51 -13.09 2.26
C GLY A 574 -17.78 -14.19 3.28
N GLY A 575 -16.74 -14.62 4.03
CA GLY A 575 -16.86 -15.60 5.12
C GLY A 575 -17.81 -15.20 6.24
N GLY A 576 -18.02 -13.89 6.42
CA GLY A 576 -18.94 -13.32 7.42
C GLY A 576 -20.31 -12.90 6.86
N ILE A 577 -20.65 -13.22 5.61
CA ILE A 577 -21.89 -12.78 4.92
C ILE A 577 -22.66 -14.00 4.42
N GLY A 578 -23.97 -14.00 4.61
CA GLY A 578 -24.89 -15.01 4.10
C GLY A 578 -24.98 -15.05 2.57
N ALA A 579 -25.90 -15.84 2.04
CA ALA A 579 -26.14 -15.88 0.61
C ALA A 579 -26.67 -14.53 0.09
N THR A 580 -26.35 -14.22 -1.18
CA THR A 580 -26.70 -12.94 -1.81
C THR A 580 -27.59 -13.13 -3.03
N PRO A 581 -28.39 -12.10 -3.44
CA PRO A 581 -29.37 -12.20 -4.51
C PRO A 581 -28.82 -12.59 -5.89
N ASP A 582 -27.50 -12.48 -6.11
CA ASP A 582 -26.85 -12.92 -7.35
C ASP A 582 -26.63 -14.44 -7.46
N GLY A 583 -27.10 -15.20 -6.46
CA GLY A 583 -26.93 -16.65 -6.36
C GLY A 583 -25.63 -17.11 -5.70
N ARG A 584 -24.84 -16.19 -5.09
CA ARG A 584 -23.66 -16.49 -4.28
C ARG A 584 -24.11 -17.22 -3.00
N LEU A 585 -23.45 -18.32 -2.66
CA LEU A 585 -23.68 -19.06 -1.42
C LEU A 585 -23.11 -18.31 -0.21
N ALA A 586 -23.67 -18.60 0.94
CA ALA A 586 -23.14 -18.11 2.21
C ALA A 586 -21.66 -18.46 2.38
N LYS A 587 -20.90 -17.55 2.97
CA LYS A 587 -19.46 -17.70 3.24
C LYS A 587 -18.53 -17.79 2.02
N ALA A 588 -19.06 -17.79 0.79
CA ALA A 588 -18.20 -17.69 -0.39
C ALA A 588 -17.53 -16.30 -0.48
N PRO A 589 -16.35 -16.16 -1.09
CA PRO A 589 -15.73 -14.86 -1.30
C PRO A 589 -16.65 -13.86 -2.01
N LEU A 590 -16.51 -12.57 -1.71
CA LEU A 590 -17.12 -11.49 -2.49
C LEU A 590 -16.29 -11.24 -3.77
N SER A 591 -16.82 -10.43 -4.71
CA SER A 591 -16.03 -9.92 -5.81
C SER A 591 -14.83 -9.12 -5.29
N ASP A 592 -13.69 -9.26 -5.97
CA ASP A 592 -12.42 -8.63 -5.57
C ASP A 592 -12.33 -7.21 -6.14
N ALA A 593 -12.21 -6.22 -5.25
CA ALA A 593 -12.03 -4.81 -5.61
C ALA A 593 -13.07 -4.35 -6.67
N ALA A 594 -12.63 -3.68 -7.75
CA ALA A 594 -13.49 -3.27 -8.86
C ALA A 594 -13.66 -4.37 -9.94
N SER A 595 -13.03 -5.53 -9.75
CA SER A 595 -13.11 -6.64 -10.70
C SER A 595 -14.51 -7.27 -10.70
N PRO A 596 -14.96 -7.79 -11.84
CA PRO A 596 -16.14 -8.66 -11.89
C PRO A 596 -15.97 -9.88 -10.99
N THR A 597 -17.08 -10.47 -10.56
CA THR A 597 -17.04 -11.77 -9.87
C THR A 597 -16.42 -12.81 -10.79
N TYR A 598 -15.39 -13.50 -10.31
CA TYR A 598 -14.60 -14.44 -11.11
C TYR A 598 -15.44 -15.49 -11.84
N GLY A 599 -15.13 -15.68 -13.12
CA GLY A 599 -15.84 -16.62 -14.00
C GLY A 599 -17.17 -16.14 -14.53
N ARG A 600 -17.59 -14.89 -14.20
CA ARG A 600 -18.83 -14.28 -14.71
C ARG A 600 -18.60 -13.29 -15.85
N ASP A 601 -17.37 -12.86 -16.07
CA ASP A 601 -16.89 -11.99 -17.14
C ASP A 601 -16.55 -12.81 -18.39
N VAL A 602 -17.59 -13.18 -19.14
CA VAL A 602 -17.49 -14.15 -20.26
C VAL A 602 -17.29 -13.50 -21.63
N ASN A 603 -17.40 -12.17 -21.75
CA ASN A 603 -17.34 -11.45 -23.02
C ASN A 603 -15.91 -10.93 -23.35
N GLY A 604 -14.90 -11.39 -22.60
CA GLY A 604 -13.47 -11.08 -22.83
C GLY A 604 -13.02 -9.73 -22.24
N PRO A 605 -11.69 -9.45 -22.30
CA PRO A 605 -11.09 -8.36 -21.54
C PRO A 605 -11.56 -6.97 -22.01
N THR A 606 -11.92 -6.80 -23.27
CA THR A 606 -12.48 -5.54 -23.77
C THR A 606 -13.82 -5.21 -23.11
N ALA A 607 -14.69 -6.20 -22.95
CA ALA A 607 -15.97 -6.01 -22.26
C ALA A 607 -15.74 -5.66 -20.78
N VAL A 608 -14.79 -6.32 -20.12
CA VAL A 608 -14.43 -6.01 -18.73
C VAL A 608 -14.01 -4.56 -18.57
N VAL A 609 -13.02 -4.07 -19.35
CA VAL A 609 -12.54 -2.69 -19.22
C VAL A 609 -13.63 -1.67 -19.57
N LEU A 610 -14.53 -1.98 -20.50
CA LEU A 610 -15.66 -1.11 -20.84
C LEU A 610 -16.69 -1.04 -19.72
N SER A 611 -17.01 -2.14 -19.03
CA SER A 611 -17.87 -2.14 -17.85
C SER A 611 -17.24 -1.38 -16.69
N VAL A 612 -15.99 -1.77 -16.33
CA VAL A 612 -15.31 -1.26 -15.14
C VAL A 612 -14.99 0.23 -15.29
N SER A 613 -14.84 0.76 -16.49
CA SER A 613 -14.58 2.19 -16.72
C SER A 613 -15.84 3.09 -16.77
N LYS A 614 -17.04 2.56 -16.53
CA LYS A 614 -18.26 3.38 -16.53
C LYS A 614 -18.44 4.27 -15.30
N PRO A 615 -18.09 3.83 -14.07
CA PRO A 615 -18.13 4.71 -12.91
C PRO A 615 -17.16 5.89 -13.01
N ASP A 616 -17.53 7.00 -12.37
CA ASP A 616 -16.64 8.17 -12.26
C ASP A 616 -15.66 7.98 -11.10
N TYR A 617 -14.49 7.39 -11.38
CA TYR A 617 -13.43 7.21 -10.38
C TYR A 617 -12.71 8.50 -9.98
N GLY A 618 -12.96 9.63 -10.64
CA GLY A 618 -12.59 10.93 -10.10
C GLY A 618 -13.25 11.27 -8.76
N GLN A 619 -14.16 10.43 -8.26
CA GLN A 619 -14.75 10.49 -6.90
C GLN A 619 -14.02 9.57 -5.90
N VAL A 620 -13.02 8.79 -6.33
CA VAL A 620 -12.36 7.75 -5.54
C VAL A 620 -10.89 8.13 -5.34
N ALA A 621 -10.60 8.96 -4.34
CA ALA A 621 -9.25 9.50 -4.16
C ALA A 621 -8.28 8.49 -3.52
N CYS A 622 -8.76 7.43 -2.85
CA CYS A 622 -7.88 6.41 -2.28
C CYS A 622 -7.33 5.43 -3.33
N GLY A 623 -8.03 5.23 -4.43
CA GLY A 623 -7.63 4.30 -5.49
C GLY A 623 -8.64 3.17 -5.74
N THR A 624 -8.54 2.58 -6.92
CA THR A 624 -9.42 1.51 -7.39
C THR A 624 -8.58 0.42 -8.04
N VAL A 625 -8.83 -0.85 -7.71
CA VAL A 625 -8.09 -1.99 -8.26
C VAL A 625 -8.92 -2.75 -9.29
N LEU A 626 -8.41 -2.86 -10.52
CA LEU A 626 -8.87 -3.85 -11.49
C LEU A 626 -7.82 -4.95 -11.66
N ASN A 627 -8.11 -6.14 -11.15
CA ASN A 627 -7.26 -7.32 -11.35
C ASN A 627 -7.61 -8.02 -12.67
N GLN A 628 -6.58 -8.23 -13.52
CA GLN A 628 -6.69 -8.98 -14.76
C GLN A 628 -5.67 -10.14 -14.77
N LYS A 629 -6.02 -11.25 -15.40
CA LYS A 629 -5.10 -12.38 -15.62
C LYS A 629 -5.07 -12.70 -17.10
N PHE A 630 -3.88 -12.59 -17.70
CA PHE A 630 -3.65 -12.92 -19.10
C PHE A 630 -2.74 -14.14 -19.24
N SER A 631 -2.93 -14.90 -20.32
CA SER A 631 -2.00 -15.97 -20.64
C SER A 631 -0.59 -15.40 -20.94
N PRO A 632 0.50 -16.07 -20.53
CA PRO A 632 1.87 -15.58 -20.75
C PRO A 632 2.16 -15.27 -22.23
N GLY A 633 1.54 -15.99 -23.17
CA GLY A 633 1.67 -15.73 -24.60
C GLY A 633 1.20 -14.36 -25.08
N MET A 634 0.40 -13.65 -24.29
CA MET A 634 -0.05 -12.29 -24.62
C MET A 634 1.06 -11.23 -24.44
N PHE A 635 2.14 -11.56 -23.75
CA PHE A 635 3.28 -10.68 -23.51
C PHE A 635 4.42 -10.87 -24.55
N ALA A 636 4.25 -11.76 -25.51
CA ALA A 636 5.19 -11.90 -26.64
C ALA A 636 5.16 -10.67 -27.56
N ASP A 637 6.26 -10.47 -28.30
CA ASP A 637 6.36 -9.42 -29.31
C ASP A 637 5.20 -9.49 -30.30
N GLY A 638 4.68 -8.33 -30.72
CA GLY A 638 3.52 -8.21 -31.60
C GLY A 638 2.15 -8.45 -30.94
N LYS A 639 2.11 -8.92 -29.68
CA LYS A 639 0.87 -9.06 -28.90
C LYS A 639 0.77 -8.03 -27.77
N ARG A 640 1.91 -7.57 -27.21
CA ARG A 640 1.94 -6.52 -26.18
C ARG A 640 1.29 -5.22 -26.62
N GLU A 641 1.38 -4.87 -27.91
CA GLU A 641 0.71 -3.70 -28.49
C GLU A 641 -0.82 -3.74 -28.29
N LYS A 642 -1.42 -4.94 -28.33
CA LYS A 642 -2.85 -5.12 -28.06
C LYS A 642 -3.19 -4.90 -26.59
N LEU A 643 -2.32 -5.36 -25.67
CA LEU A 643 -2.46 -5.09 -24.25
C LEU A 643 -2.28 -3.59 -23.95
N ALA A 644 -1.28 -2.95 -24.55
CA ALA A 644 -1.06 -1.51 -24.44
C ALA A 644 -2.28 -0.72 -24.93
N ALA A 645 -2.85 -1.09 -26.08
CA ALA A 645 -4.06 -0.46 -26.60
C ALA A 645 -5.27 -0.66 -25.66
N LEU A 646 -5.44 -1.85 -25.08
CA LEU A 646 -6.49 -2.13 -24.09
C LEU A 646 -6.36 -1.24 -22.85
N ILE A 647 -5.15 -1.10 -22.32
CA ILE A 647 -4.85 -0.24 -21.15
C ILE A 647 -5.11 1.23 -21.50
N ARG A 648 -4.65 1.69 -22.65
CA ARG A 648 -4.92 3.07 -23.13
C ARG A 648 -6.41 3.36 -23.24
N VAL A 649 -7.20 2.42 -23.78
CA VAL A 649 -8.66 2.56 -23.85
C VAL A 649 -9.27 2.59 -22.46
N TYR A 650 -8.84 1.71 -21.55
CA TYR A 650 -9.33 1.68 -20.18
C TYR A 650 -9.10 3.01 -19.47
N PHE A 651 -7.87 3.55 -19.56
CA PHE A 651 -7.51 4.81 -18.92
C PHE A 651 -8.20 6.02 -19.57
N ALA A 652 -8.26 6.07 -20.90
CA ALA A 652 -8.97 7.14 -21.62
C ALA A 652 -10.47 7.19 -21.30
N ARG A 653 -11.06 6.09 -20.86
CA ARG A 653 -12.46 6.00 -20.44
C ARG A 653 -12.66 6.26 -18.94
N GLY A 654 -11.62 6.57 -18.19
CA GLY A 654 -11.72 6.89 -16.77
C GLY A 654 -11.42 5.72 -15.82
N GLY A 655 -10.91 4.59 -16.33
CA GLY A 655 -10.37 3.53 -15.45
C GLY A 655 -9.19 4.04 -14.64
N GLN A 656 -9.07 3.63 -13.37
CA GLN A 656 -8.12 4.25 -12.43
C GLN A 656 -6.83 3.47 -12.28
N GLU A 657 -6.91 2.15 -12.15
CA GLU A 657 -5.74 1.28 -11.98
C GLU A 657 -5.95 -0.07 -12.65
N MET A 658 -4.87 -0.69 -13.12
CA MET A 658 -4.87 -2.06 -13.61
C MET A 658 -3.67 -2.84 -13.07
N GLN A 659 -3.94 -3.98 -12.48
CA GLN A 659 -2.95 -4.98 -12.04
C GLN A 659 -3.09 -6.24 -12.90
N ILE A 660 -1.95 -6.81 -13.29
CA ILE A 660 -1.95 -7.90 -14.26
C ILE A 660 -1.12 -9.09 -13.75
N ASN A 661 -1.74 -10.27 -13.74
CA ASN A 661 -1.07 -11.56 -13.60
C ASN A 661 -0.75 -12.16 -14.99
N ALA A 662 0.50 -12.52 -15.20
CA ALA A 662 0.98 -13.20 -16.41
C ALA A 662 1.31 -14.66 -16.12
N THR A 663 0.41 -15.42 -15.49
CA THR A 663 0.63 -16.80 -15.04
C THR A 663 -0.50 -17.69 -15.54
N SER A 664 -0.16 -18.89 -16.01
CA SER A 664 -1.16 -19.84 -16.48
C SER A 664 -1.87 -20.56 -15.32
N ARG A 665 -3.12 -20.98 -15.56
CA ARG A 665 -3.89 -21.76 -14.60
C ARG A 665 -3.21 -23.10 -14.26
N ASP A 666 -2.54 -23.72 -15.26
CA ASP A 666 -1.89 -25.02 -15.08
C ASP A 666 -0.67 -24.91 -14.17
N ILE A 667 0.16 -23.86 -14.33
CA ILE A 667 1.28 -23.59 -13.43
C ILE A 667 0.78 -23.37 -11.99
N LEU A 668 -0.29 -22.61 -11.80
CA LEU A 668 -0.85 -22.37 -10.46
C LEU A 668 -1.35 -23.67 -9.82
N LYS A 669 -2.02 -24.55 -10.57
CA LYS A 669 -2.46 -25.86 -10.08
C LYS A 669 -1.28 -26.74 -9.69
N ASP A 670 -0.28 -26.86 -10.58
CA ASP A 670 0.89 -27.66 -10.33
C ASP A 670 1.67 -27.15 -9.11
N ALA A 671 1.78 -25.82 -8.94
CA ALA A 671 2.39 -25.21 -7.76
C ALA A 671 1.63 -25.49 -6.45
N MET A 672 0.31 -25.72 -6.51
CA MET A 672 -0.49 -26.12 -5.33
C MET A 672 -0.28 -27.60 -4.98
N GLU A 673 0.09 -28.45 -5.94
CA GLU A 673 0.34 -29.87 -5.76
C GLU A 673 1.82 -30.17 -5.46
N HIS A 674 2.74 -29.39 -6.02
CA HIS A 674 4.20 -29.56 -5.92
C HIS A 674 4.91 -28.26 -5.47
N PRO A 675 4.59 -27.69 -4.28
CA PRO A 675 5.06 -26.37 -3.87
C PRO A 675 6.58 -26.24 -3.81
N GLU A 676 7.30 -27.33 -3.56
CA GLU A 676 8.77 -27.36 -3.51
C GLU A 676 9.43 -27.04 -4.84
N GLN A 677 8.75 -27.24 -5.97
CA GLN A 677 9.26 -26.95 -7.32
C GLN A 677 9.01 -25.48 -7.72
N TYR A 678 8.19 -24.75 -6.97
CA TYR A 678 7.73 -23.41 -7.28
C TYR A 678 8.00 -22.41 -6.16
N SER A 679 9.07 -22.64 -5.38
CA SER A 679 9.42 -21.79 -4.21
C SER A 679 9.58 -20.31 -4.54
N ASP A 680 9.97 -19.99 -5.78
CA ASP A 680 10.23 -18.65 -6.28
C ASP A 680 9.09 -18.10 -7.19
N LEU A 681 7.95 -18.81 -7.30
CA LEU A 681 6.83 -18.38 -8.12
C LEU A 681 6.13 -17.17 -7.45
N VAL A 682 6.35 -15.99 -8.02
CA VAL A 682 5.68 -14.74 -7.59
C VAL A 682 4.35 -14.59 -8.33
N VAL A 683 3.33 -14.13 -7.65
CA VAL A 683 2.02 -13.78 -8.22
C VAL A 683 1.53 -12.44 -7.70
N ARG A 684 0.77 -11.71 -8.52
CA ARG A 684 0.04 -10.53 -8.07
C ARG A 684 -1.19 -10.96 -7.28
N VAL A 685 -1.30 -10.54 -6.03
CA VAL A 685 -2.43 -10.84 -5.17
C VAL A 685 -3.57 -9.82 -5.41
N SER A 686 -3.55 -8.70 -4.74
CA SER A 686 -4.42 -7.54 -4.96
C SER A 686 -3.79 -6.39 -4.17
N GLY A 687 -3.20 -5.42 -4.85
CA GLY A 687 -2.42 -4.35 -4.24
C GLY A 687 -0.95 -4.69 -3.95
N PHE A 688 -0.54 -5.96 -3.92
CA PHE A 688 0.82 -6.42 -3.69
C PHE A 688 1.10 -7.76 -4.40
N SER A 689 2.36 -8.17 -4.47
CA SER A 689 2.76 -9.50 -4.94
C SER A 689 3.33 -10.35 -3.80
N ALA A 690 3.23 -11.66 -3.93
CA ALA A 690 3.73 -12.62 -2.95
C ALA A 690 4.22 -13.91 -3.63
N TYR A 691 5.00 -14.71 -2.91
CA TYR A 691 5.30 -16.07 -3.35
C TYR A 691 4.04 -16.94 -3.24
N TYR A 692 3.59 -17.50 -4.36
CA TYR A 692 2.33 -18.22 -4.44
C TYR A 692 2.21 -19.37 -3.45
N VAL A 693 3.29 -20.16 -3.33
CA VAL A 693 3.32 -21.33 -2.44
C VAL A 693 3.28 -21.01 -0.95
N THR A 694 3.54 -19.76 -0.57
CA THR A 694 3.47 -19.32 0.84
C THR A 694 2.11 -18.72 1.23
N LEU A 695 1.24 -18.51 0.25
CA LEU A 695 -0.12 -18.03 0.48
C LEU A 695 -0.99 -19.16 1.09
N ASN A 696 -1.94 -18.79 1.93
CA ASN A 696 -2.92 -19.75 2.42
C ASN A 696 -3.80 -20.28 1.25
N ARG A 697 -4.38 -21.47 1.44
CA ARG A 697 -5.14 -22.17 0.40
C ARG A 697 -6.27 -21.33 -0.19
N ALA A 698 -6.99 -20.57 0.63
CA ALA A 698 -8.11 -19.76 0.16
C ALA A 698 -7.67 -18.66 -0.80
N VAL A 699 -6.51 -18.01 -0.54
CA VAL A 699 -5.93 -17.00 -1.43
C VAL A 699 -5.38 -17.63 -2.72
N GLN A 700 -4.75 -18.80 -2.62
CA GLN A 700 -4.31 -19.56 -3.80
C GLN A 700 -5.48 -19.89 -4.73
N GLU A 701 -6.59 -20.36 -4.17
CA GLU A 701 -7.83 -20.67 -4.91
C GLU A 701 -8.46 -19.41 -5.50
N ASP A 702 -8.46 -18.29 -4.78
CA ASP A 702 -8.94 -17.01 -5.30
C ASP A 702 -8.18 -16.60 -6.56
N ILE A 703 -6.84 -16.61 -6.53
CA ILE A 703 -6.00 -16.27 -7.69
C ILE A 703 -6.18 -17.29 -8.83
N LEU A 704 -6.27 -18.57 -8.52
CA LEU A 704 -6.51 -19.63 -9.50
C LEU A 704 -7.83 -19.41 -10.27
N ASN A 705 -8.89 -18.98 -9.54
CA ASN A 705 -10.24 -18.85 -10.08
C ASN A 705 -10.47 -17.54 -10.85
N ARG A 706 -9.52 -16.59 -10.82
CA ARG A 706 -9.61 -15.38 -11.67
C ARG A 706 -9.73 -15.78 -13.13
N THR A 707 -10.62 -15.10 -13.85
CA THR A 707 -10.85 -15.35 -15.28
C THR A 707 -9.54 -15.13 -16.05
N GLN A 708 -9.10 -16.14 -16.78
CA GLN A 708 -7.91 -16.04 -17.64
C GLN A 708 -8.34 -15.57 -19.03
N GLN A 709 -7.75 -14.44 -19.44
CA GLN A 709 -7.99 -13.80 -20.72
C GLN A 709 -6.91 -14.16 -21.74
N GLY A 710 -7.26 -14.32 -23.04
CA GLY A 710 -6.34 -14.50 -24.16
C GLY A 710 -6.08 -15.94 -24.60
#